data_32ee0353ec43a064cbfb93ebe90fb4ee
#
_entry.id   32ee0353ec43a064cbfb93ebe90fb4ee
#
_cell.length_a   1.000
_cell.length_b   1.000
_cell.length_c   1.000
_cell.angle_alpha   90.00
_cell.angle_beta   90.00
_cell.angle_gamma   90.00
#
_symmetry.space_group_name_H-M   'P 1'
#
loop_
_entity.id
_entity.type
_entity.pdbx_description
1 polymer ?
#
loop_
_entity_poly.entity_id
_entity_poly.type
_entity_poly.pdbx_seq_one_letter_code
_entity_poly.pdbx_strand_id
1 'polypeptide(L)'
;MKKLIPIFLAVFCLTACGNEQVKNPDTLSTAVISSSDSVTAKNTLNSLNESTVATLTADKIDASNIGDLSDYDVLYIDKSVVETGGFNASVVEEYVSNGGSVFLDNDVYNVFDKDFIGAEDFVTIDSCPVDMIYPENSDKGIKKIQSLLSDFSMLHRNYADYNDVLVNQNYGVGVIPSTAECVASKDNVGIYTVNQYGNGYVFFTNPLLPNSFSVNNLSPDDTGEYLSATTVGANKLLRDYFAEFVSLKNYGYAVEHVLGSFAKPVASWELHYEDITGMDNGSAEIFEEMCERYGQVPSFTLARNPYIWFRRAESVTYALNNNGQFAMDPYENAYSSGTHFVTAKEWLSLDYDDNTISYFEDSHDYIKRAYPCPTDFNGDGKMDLICGSADGKLYYFEGTRMKSNYELDVATMFTDMDGNQISVGAYSSPTTADIDNDGVDEIITGDENGSIHCFKRSDGMVLDDQGIILETGLTDAMPSIGDLNGDGVLDMAVGSRNGEMRIYYGDMGEYSVLFNAYETVDTGQSWCSPCIADADGDGVNELYAGTFEGYIAKFENNVFNGYIEGNESNYKGNNNLKFGANSVPRFYDIDGDGNKDLVVGSLEYGMAVPIDSDYFPYREKLQKQLDGFKDRGIYVGVHALSNEYADSTHDQRELEYQKNAFESYGLPWIGSGVNQHTWRTSKIGYDTHFDNMSGYDGTYKSQFDAGLYWNSGSQTPNSIAVPEVSAENSILVPFYLDNGQLMLQPSNTPNGNSEFSAISAKYEVPILFYNHCDYVYREQDSEEEKIEKVDTLVDDYGYNFVQENQLAKMTAAAYNSRVSAKWDNDTLYLSAAAKSEDIPLYDKNYQNSTGVKVIFADGVTVDEFNIDASVAYKKDNCIYASLDKGIKISKNGENKDINITSVNVPAKISKNDKGATIKFYDGGMMTVEVAGNARTTSKGWETTQQEGKTLFRKYGKVETLKITK
;
A
#
# COMPACT_ATOMS: atom_id res chain seq x y z
N MET A 1 5.73 31.12 48.55
CA MET A 1 5.91 29.86 49.25
C MET A 1 4.55 29.17 49.32
N LYS A 2 3.93 28.85 48.20
CA LYS A 2 2.65 28.08 48.10
C LYS A 2 2.43 27.40 46.76
N LYS A 3 3.47 26.87 46.11
CA LYS A 3 3.32 26.15 44.85
C LYS A 3 4.25 24.92 44.71
N LEU A 4 4.75 24.38 45.78
CA LEU A 4 5.67 23.21 45.75
C LEU A 4 5.09 21.96 46.46
N ILE A 5 3.78 21.83 46.55
CA ILE A 5 3.17 20.80 47.41
C ILE A 5 2.18 19.83 46.73
N PRO A 6 1.95 19.77 45.42
CA PRO A 6 1.04 18.70 45.02
C PRO A 6 1.70 17.33 44.81
N ILE A 7 2.95 17.25 44.38
CA ILE A 7 3.58 15.94 44.08
C ILE A 7 4.00 15.21 45.36
N PHE A 8 4.39 15.91 46.38
CA PHE A 8 4.74 15.30 47.68
C PHE A 8 3.52 14.94 48.53
N LEU A 9 2.36 15.58 48.32
CA LEU A 9 1.16 15.27 49.10
C LEU A 9 0.43 14.01 48.62
N ALA A 10 0.48 13.68 47.33
CA ALA A 10 -0.15 12.44 46.83
C ALA A 10 0.51 11.18 47.41
N VAL A 11 1.81 11.22 47.68
CA VAL A 11 2.54 10.11 48.31
C VAL A 11 2.42 10.12 49.84
N PHE A 12 2.16 11.27 50.48
CA PHE A 12 2.09 11.37 51.92
C PHE A 12 0.67 11.38 52.52
N CYS A 13 -0.38 11.62 51.75
CA CYS A 13 -1.75 11.52 52.24
C CYS A 13 -2.26 10.08 52.33
N LEU A 14 -1.57 9.09 51.81
CA LEU A 14 -1.94 7.67 51.90
C LEU A 14 -1.52 7.00 53.21
N THR A 15 -0.85 7.68 54.13
CA THR A 15 -0.39 7.08 55.42
C THR A 15 -1.25 7.42 56.64
N ALA A 16 -2.44 8.03 56.50
CA ALA A 16 -3.20 8.54 57.64
C ALA A 16 -4.63 8.01 57.81
N CYS A 17 -5.11 7.04 57.01
CA CYS A 17 -6.41 6.39 57.31
C CYS A 17 -6.37 4.90 56.94
N GLY A 18 -6.69 4.10 57.87
CA GLY A 18 -6.81 2.69 58.07
C GLY A 18 -6.88 1.74 56.89
N ASN A 19 -6.16 0.65 56.98
CA ASN A 19 -6.31 -0.65 56.28
C ASN A 19 -6.95 -0.71 54.86
N GLU A 20 -6.69 0.24 54.00
CA GLU A 20 -6.88 0.08 52.55
C GLU A 20 -5.61 -0.56 52.01
N GLN A 21 -5.75 -1.65 51.28
CA GLN A 21 -4.67 -2.19 50.45
C GLN A 21 -4.20 -1.06 49.53
N VAL A 22 -3.00 -0.57 49.75
CA VAL A 22 -2.37 0.41 48.87
C VAL A 22 -2.25 -0.27 47.53
N LYS A 23 -3.06 0.16 46.52
CA LYS A 23 -2.97 -0.27 45.17
C LYS A 23 -1.52 -0.04 44.72
N ASN A 24 -0.88 -1.07 44.18
CA ASN A 24 0.49 -0.93 43.70
C ASN A 24 0.45 -0.06 42.41
N PRO A 25 1.07 1.13 42.34
CA PRO A 25 0.96 2.03 41.20
C PRO A 25 1.77 1.58 39.96
N ASP A 26 2.21 0.33 39.95
CA ASP A 26 3.13 -0.14 38.92
C ASP A 26 2.51 -0.27 37.51
N THR A 27 1.17 -0.32 37.40
CA THR A 27 0.46 -0.43 36.10
C THR A 27 -0.91 0.25 36.17
N LEU A 28 -1.35 0.81 35.05
CA LEU A 28 -2.69 1.34 34.88
C LEU A 28 -3.62 0.18 34.50
N SER A 29 -4.51 -0.24 35.41
CA SER A 29 -5.47 -1.32 35.16
C SER A 29 -6.72 -0.79 34.49
N THR A 30 -7.10 -1.38 33.37
CA THR A 30 -8.30 -0.98 32.62
C THR A 30 -9.23 -2.15 32.36
N ALA A 31 -10.51 -1.88 32.17
CA ALA A 31 -11.47 -2.90 31.77
C ALA A 31 -12.48 -2.37 30.76
N VAL A 32 -12.91 -3.23 29.84
CA VAL A 32 -14.03 -2.99 28.93
C VAL A 32 -15.25 -3.72 29.45
N ILE A 33 -16.29 -2.97 29.80
CA ILE A 33 -17.58 -3.53 30.25
C ILE A 33 -18.51 -3.62 29.03
N SER A 34 -18.99 -4.81 28.73
CA SER A 34 -19.81 -5.08 27.54
C SER A 34 -20.69 -6.31 27.67
N SER A 35 -21.59 -6.54 26.72
CA SER A 35 -22.20 -7.86 26.56
C SER A 35 -21.17 -8.91 26.16
N SER A 36 -21.49 -10.20 26.31
CA SER A 36 -20.60 -11.32 26.02
C SER A 36 -20.13 -11.33 24.57
N ASP A 37 -21.03 -10.96 23.66
CA ASP A 37 -20.86 -11.13 22.21
C ASP A 37 -20.57 -9.84 21.45
N SER A 38 -20.25 -8.75 22.14
CA SER A 38 -19.97 -7.46 21.53
C SER A 38 -18.67 -7.48 20.71
N VAL A 39 -18.79 -7.26 19.41
CA VAL A 39 -17.65 -7.09 18.50
C VAL A 39 -16.93 -5.77 18.78
N THR A 40 -17.67 -4.70 19.07
CA THR A 40 -17.09 -3.40 19.38
C THR A 40 -16.24 -3.43 20.64
N ALA A 41 -16.70 -4.13 21.68
CA ALA A 41 -15.92 -4.34 22.88
C ALA A 41 -14.65 -5.15 22.64
N LYS A 42 -14.72 -6.18 21.79
CA LYS A 42 -13.53 -6.94 21.37
C LYS A 42 -12.50 -6.03 20.69
N ASN A 43 -12.95 -5.19 19.78
CA ASN A 43 -12.07 -4.26 19.07
C ASN A 43 -11.48 -3.20 20.00
N THR A 44 -12.27 -2.69 20.95
CA THR A 44 -11.78 -1.78 21.99
C THR A 44 -10.71 -2.45 22.86
N LEU A 45 -10.95 -3.69 23.27
CA LEU A 45 -9.99 -4.46 24.07
C LEU A 45 -8.69 -4.72 23.30
N ASN A 46 -8.78 -5.08 22.03
CA ASN A 46 -7.62 -5.26 21.15
C ASN A 46 -6.82 -3.96 21.01
N SER A 47 -7.52 -2.85 20.75
CA SER A 47 -6.90 -1.52 20.66
C SER A 47 -6.18 -1.11 21.97
N LEU A 48 -6.76 -1.43 23.12
CA LEU A 48 -6.11 -1.19 24.41
C LEU A 48 -4.90 -2.10 24.66
N ASN A 49 -4.94 -3.34 24.18
CA ASN A 49 -3.78 -4.24 24.25
C ASN A 49 -2.61 -3.77 23.35
N GLU A 50 -2.89 -2.97 22.35
CA GLU A 50 -1.91 -2.30 21.48
C GLU A 50 -1.67 -0.85 21.90
N SER A 51 -2.06 -0.47 23.11
CA SER A 51 -1.97 0.90 23.60
C SER A 51 -0.56 1.46 23.52
N THR A 52 -0.45 2.74 23.20
CA THR A 52 0.80 3.48 23.35
C THR A 52 1.11 3.76 24.82
N VAL A 53 0.15 3.67 25.73
CA VAL A 53 0.40 3.74 27.18
C VAL A 53 1.05 2.43 27.64
N ALA A 54 2.34 2.45 27.79
CA ALA A 54 3.20 1.26 27.97
C ALA A 54 2.96 0.48 29.26
N THR A 55 2.37 1.12 30.25
CA THR A 55 2.03 0.53 31.57
C THR A 55 0.59 0.10 31.68
N LEU A 56 -0.18 0.13 30.59
CA LEU A 56 -1.60 -0.21 30.57
C LEU A 56 -1.81 -1.74 30.49
N THR A 57 -2.77 -2.24 31.27
CA THR A 57 -3.32 -3.61 31.13
C THR A 57 -4.83 -3.52 30.95
N ALA A 58 -5.42 -4.37 30.12
CA ALA A 58 -6.84 -4.33 29.81
C ALA A 58 -7.51 -5.70 29.96
N ASP A 59 -8.66 -5.72 30.62
CA ASP A 59 -9.51 -6.89 30.85
C ASP A 59 -10.92 -6.68 30.26
N LYS A 60 -11.67 -7.76 30.05
CA LYS A 60 -13.08 -7.71 29.65
C LYS A 60 -13.96 -8.10 30.83
N ILE A 61 -15.02 -7.34 31.07
CA ILE A 61 -16.02 -7.60 32.09
C ILE A 61 -17.40 -7.78 31.44
N ASP A 62 -18.12 -8.83 31.80
CA ASP A 62 -19.49 -9.05 31.37
C ASP A 62 -20.43 -8.07 32.04
N ALA A 63 -21.14 -7.25 31.27
CA ALA A 63 -22.08 -6.24 31.76
C ALA A 63 -23.25 -6.81 32.59
N SER A 64 -23.60 -8.08 32.39
CA SER A 64 -24.65 -8.75 33.11
C SER A 64 -24.24 -9.19 34.55
N ASN A 65 -22.93 -9.18 34.85
CA ASN A 65 -22.37 -9.67 36.11
C ASN A 65 -21.14 -8.85 36.52
N ILE A 66 -21.34 -7.58 36.79
CA ILE A 66 -20.28 -6.67 37.22
C ILE A 66 -19.92 -6.99 38.67
N GLY A 67 -18.68 -7.41 38.88
CA GLY A 67 -18.13 -7.66 40.20
C GLY A 67 -17.55 -6.40 40.85
N ASP A 68 -16.55 -6.60 41.71
CA ASP A 68 -15.80 -5.51 42.34
C ASP A 68 -14.90 -4.83 41.26
N LEU A 69 -15.02 -3.53 41.15
CA LEU A 69 -14.28 -2.71 40.20
C LEU A 69 -13.06 -2.01 40.81
N SER A 70 -12.81 -2.20 42.13
CA SER A 70 -11.77 -1.46 42.86
C SER A 70 -10.34 -1.71 42.37
N ASP A 71 -10.12 -2.79 41.59
CA ASP A 71 -8.81 -3.13 41.02
C ASP A 71 -8.48 -2.39 39.74
N TYR A 72 -9.45 -1.69 39.16
CA TYR A 72 -9.27 -0.96 37.92
C TYR A 72 -9.09 0.54 38.17
N ASP A 73 -8.32 1.19 37.29
CA ASP A 73 -8.12 2.64 37.26
C ASP A 73 -9.04 3.31 36.25
N VAL A 74 -9.27 2.63 35.11
CA VAL A 74 -10.10 3.12 34.00
C VAL A 74 -11.05 2.04 33.52
N LEU A 75 -12.30 2.44 33.30
CA LEU A 75 -13.31 1.62 32.65
C LEU A 75 -13.66 2.20 31.28
N TYR A 76 -13.93 1.32 30.31
CA TYR A 76 -14.51 1.66 29.03
C TYR A 76 -15.87 0.99 28.92
N ILE A 77 -16.92 1.78 28.76
CA ILE A 77 -18.29 1.27 28.67
C ILE A 77 -18.69 1.15 27.22
N ASP A 78 -18.88 -0.07 26.77
CA ASP A 78 -19.28 -0.38 25.39
C ASP A 78 -20.79 -0.15 25.20
N LYS A 79 -21.18 0.27 24.00
CA LYS A 79 -22.58 0.54 23.67
C LYS A 79 -23.53 -0.65 23.91
N SER A 80 -23.04 -1.87 23.84
CA SER A 80 -23.84 -3.07 24.07
C SER A 80 -24.43 -3.19 25.47
N VAL A 81 -23.97 -2.38 26.42
CA VAL A 81 -24.59 -2.34 27.77
C VAL A 81 -26.01 -1.82 27.77
N VAL A 82 -26.39 -1.01 26.77
CA VAL A 82 -27.76 -0.48 26.59
C VAL A 82 -28.77 -1.61 26.38
N GLU A 83 -28.35 -2.65 25.69
CA GLU A 83 -29.20 -3.80 25.36
C GLU A 83 -29.06 -4.94 26.41
N THR A 84 -28.09 -4.81 27.33
CA THR A 84 -27.84 -5.85 28.33
C THR A 84 -28.81 -5.76 29.50
N GLY A 85 -29.74 -6.71 29.60
CA GLY A 85 -30.62 -6.81 30.74
C GLY A 85 -29.82 -7.04 32.04
N GLY A 86 -29.96 -6.13 32.99
CA GLY A 86 -29.32 -6.24 34.32
C GLY A 86 -28.01 -5.47 34.49
N PHE A 87 -27.59 -4.68 33.52
CA PHE A 87 -26.49 -3.72 33.70
C PHE A 87 -26.88 -2.74 34.83
N ASN A 88 -25.96 -2.59 35.82
CA ASN A 88 -26.18 -1.73 36.98
C ASN A 88 -25.24 -0.51 36.93
N ALA A 89 -25.73 0.60 36.39
CA ALA A 89 -24.98 1.85 36.28
C ALA A 89 -24.48 2.36 37.65
N SER A 90 -25.25 2.18 38.72
CA SER A 90 -24.86 2.67 40.05
C SER A 90 -23.54 2.08 40.56
N VAL A 91 -23.18 0.87 40.15
CA VAL A 91 -21.87 0.27 40.50
C VAL A 91 -20.71 1.05 39.85
N VAL A 92 -20.91 1.49 38.62
CA VAL A 92 -19.92 2.30 37.88
C VAL A 92 -19.86 3.71 38.49
N GLU A 93 -21.00 4.31 38.83
CA GLU A 93 -21.06 5.63 39.49
C GLU A 93 -20.37 5.63 40.85
N GLU A 94 -20.60 4.60 41.69
CA GLU A 94 -19.91 4.42 42.93
C GLU A 94 -18.40 4.24 42.77
N TYR A 95 -17.99 3.43 41.77
CA TYR A 95 -16.59 3.23 41.43
C TYR A 95 -15.90 4.55 41.08
N VAL A 96 -16.51 5.38 40.20
CA VAL A 96 -15.94 6.68 39.83
C VAL A 96 -15.94 7.64 40.99
N SER A 97 -17.01 7.67 41.82
CA SER A 97 -17.07 8.51 43.01
C SER A 97 -15.94 8.19 43.99
N ASN A 98 -15.49 6.95 44.04
CA ASN A 98 -14.38 6.49 44.89
C ASN A 98 -12.99 6.71 44.28
N GLY A 99 -12.88 7.26 43.03
CA GLY A 99 -11.60 7.63 42.42
C GLY A 99 -11.24 6.90 41.15
N GLY A 100 -12.04 5.94 40.70
CA GLY A 100 -11.92 5.33 39.38
C GLY A 100 -12.30 6.32 38.29
N SER A 101 -12.00 6.01 37.05
CA SER A 101 -12.33 6.87 35.90
C SER A 101 -13.00 6.05 34.79
N VAL A 102 -13.88 6.68 34.04
CA VAL A 102 -14.64 5.99 32.97
C VAL A 102 -14.66 6.76 31.66
N PHE A 103 -14.50 6.03 30.59
CA PHE A 103 -14.70 6.50 29.24
C PHE A 103 -16.08 6.01 28.77
N LEU A 104 -16.94 6.93 28.41
CA LEU A 104 -18.30 6.66 27.94
C LEU A 104 -18.45 7.05 26.48
N ASP A 105 -19.02 6.16 25.72
CA ASP A 105 -19.57 6.46 24.42
C ASP A 105 -20.92 7.19 24.55
N ASN A 106 -21.26 8.06 23.59
CA ASN A 106 -22.52 8.78 23.63
C ASN A 106 -23.75 7.86 23.55
N ASP A 107 -23.63 6.68 22.97
CA ASP A 107 -24.72 5.70 22.90
C ASP A 107 -25.25 5.27 24.26
N VAL A 108 -24.46 5.45 25.32
CA VAL A 108 -24.82 5.10 26.69
C VAL A 108 -25.35 6.28 27.50
N TYR A 109 -25.64 7.44 26.89
CA TYR A 109 -25.99 8.68 27.56
C TYR A 109 -27.22 8.57 28.50
N ASN A 110 -28.17 7.71 28.15
CA ASN A 110 -29.41 7.51 28.92
C ASN A 110 -29.32 6.36 29.94
N VAL A 111 -28.18 5.71 30.06
CA VAL A 111 -27.93 4.63 31.01
C VAL A 111 -27.50 5.15 32.36
N PHE A 112 -26.89 6.32 32.39
CA PHE A 112 -26.35 6.98 33.57
C PHE A 112 -27.14 8.22 33.94
N ASP A 113 -27.06 8.65 35.22
CA ASP A 113 -27.65 9.89 35.66
C ASP A 113 -26.93 11.09 34.97
N LYS A 114 -27.72 12.14 34.65
CA LYS A 114 -27.19 13.36 34.06
C LYS A 114 -26.06 14.00 34.90
N ASP A 115 -26.19 13.99 36.22
CA ASP A 115 -25.19 14.53 37.14
C ASP A 115 -23.85 13.76 37.03
N PHE A 116 -23.91 12.44 36.76
CA PHE A 116 -22.71 11.62 36.54
C PHE A 116 -21.90 12.08 35.33
N ILE A 117 -22.59 12.33 34.21
CA ILE A 117 -21.97 12.85 32.99
C ILE A 117 -21.63 14.34 33.11
N GLY A 118 -22.27 15.04 34.08
CA GLY A 118 -22.14 16.48 34.27
C GLY A 118 -22.98 17.27 33.25
N ALA A 119 -24.12 16.70 32.85
CA ALA A 119 -25.03 17.27 31.85
C ALA A 119 -26.25 17.94 32.53
N GLU A 120 -26.64 19.12 32.02
CA GLU A 120 -27.99 19.67 32.26
C GLU A 120 -29.00 18.95 31.35
N ASP A 121 -28.62 18.78 30.06
CA ASP A 121 -29.43 18.08 29.06
C ASP A 121 -28.57 17.52 27.94
N PHE A 122 -29.19 16.73 27.04
CA PHE A 122 -28.57 16.15 25.85
C PHE A 122 -29.27 16.69 24.58
N VAL A 123 -28.48 16.91 23.54
CA VAL A 123 -28.95 17.42 22.23
C VAL A 123 -28.49 16.48 21.14
N THR A 124 -29.41 16.09 20.26
CA THR A 124 -29.08 15.29 19.07
C THR A 124 -28.16 16.07 18.13
N ILE A 125 -27.14 15.42 17.64
CA ILE A 125 -26.21 15.94 16.62
C ILE A 125 -26.56 15.27 15.30
N ASP A 126 -27.17 16.03 14.39
CA ASP A 126 -27.71 15.51 13.13
C ASP A 126 -26.67 15.50 11.98
N SER A 127 -25.51 16.07 12.18
CA SER A 127 -24.45 16.16 11.16
C SER A 127 -23.07 16.14 11.80
N CYS A 128 -22.06 15.79 11.03
CA CYS A 128 -20.67 15.76 11.49
C CYS A 128 -20.23 17.11 12.07
N PRO A 129 -19.80 17.17 13.35
CA PRO A 129 -19.42 18.42 14.00
C PRO A 129 -17.96 18.81 13.67
N VAL A 130 -17.69 19.10 12.39
CA VAL A 130 -16.33 19.44 11.90
C VAL A 130 -15.82 20.79 12.39
N ASP A 131 -16.71 21.74 12.71
CA ASP A 131 -16.34 23.09 13.17
C ASP A 131 -16.44 23.17 14.70
N MET A 132 -15.56 22.45 15.39
CA MET A 132 -15.53 22.46 16.84
C MET A 132 -14.71 23.63 17.39
N ILE A 133 -15.14 24.12 18.55
CA ILE A 133 -14.42 25.09 19.35
C ILE A 133 -13.70 24.35 20.48
N TYR A 134 -12.42 24.67 20.67
CA TYR A 134 -11.57 24.13 21.71
C TYR A 134 -11.34 25.20 22.79
N PRO A 135 -12.01 25.11 23.94
CA PRO A 135 -11.82 26.09 25.03
C PRO A 135 -10.37 26.08 25.53
N GLU A 136 -9.89 27.25 25.95
CA GLU A 136 -8.56 27.35 26.53
C GLU A 136 -8.47 26.52 27.81
N ASN A 137 -7.51 25.61 27.88
CA ASN A 137 -7.28 24.75 29.01
C ASN A 137 -5.81 24.74 29.42
N SER A 138 -5.50 24.61 30.69
CA SER A 138 -4.13 24.54 31.22
C SER A 138 -3.62 23.11 31.38
N ASP A 139 -4.52 22.12 31.43
CA ASP A 139 -4.18 20.72 31.63
C ASP A 139 -3.54 20.12 30.37
N LYS A 140 -2.38 19.48 30.53
CA LYS A 140 -1.63 18.89 29.41
C LYS A 140 -2.38 17.74 28.75
N GLY A 141 -3.04 16.89 29.53
CA GLY A 141 -3.80 15.76 29.01
C GLY A 141 -4.97 16.24 28.17
N ILE A 142 -5.74 17.22 28.68
CA ILE A 142 -6.83 17.83 27.90
C ILE A 142 -6.30 18.49 26.63
N LYS A 143 -5.22 19.25 26.71
CA LYS A 143 -4.61 19.87 25.53
C LYS A 143 -4.19 18.85 24.48
N LYS A 144 -3.68 17.70 24.88
CA LYS A 144 -3.29 16.62 23.96
C LYS A 144 -4.51 16.03 23.25
N ILE A 145 -5.61 15.81 24.00
CA ILE A 145 -6.88 15.37 23.42
C ILE A 145 -7.44 16.43 22.48
N GLN A 146 -7.47 17.70 22.89
CA GLN A 146 -7.91 18.82 22.02
C GLN A 146 -7.11 18.88 20.72
N SER A 147 -5.81 18.69 20.80
CA SER A 147 -4.92 18.68 19.64
C SER A 147 -5.27 17.56 18.66
N LEU A 148 -5.49 16.35 19.17
CA LEU A 148 -5.92 15.23 18.35
C LEU A 148 -7.27 15.49 17.68
N LEU A 149 -8.24 15.95 18.45
CA LEU A 149 -9.59 16.25 17.94
C LEU A 149 -9.57 17.37 16.89
N SER A 150 -8.71 18.37 17.07
CA SER A 150 -8.54 19.46 16.09
C SER A 150 -7.96 18.92 14.78
N ASP A 151 -6.91 18.13 14.85
CA ASP A 151 -6.29 17.55 13.67
C ASP A 151 -7.27 16.60 12.95
N PHE A 152 -7.96 15.77 13.73
CA PHE A 152 -8.97 14.86 13.17
C PHE A 152 -10.15 15.61 12.54
N SER A 153 -10.65 16.65 13.18
CA SER A 153 -11.75 17.46 12.64
C SER A 153 -11.40 18.08 11.29
N MET A 154 -10.16 18.52 11.12
CA MET A 154 -9.68 19.03 9.84
C MET A 154 -9.71 17.93 8.76
N LEU A 155 -9.22 16.73 9.06
CA LEU A 155 -9.24 15.59 8.16
C LEU A 155 -10.68 15.14 7.86
N HIS A 156 -11.51 15.11 8.88
CA HIS A 156 -12.91 14.68 8.76
C HIS A 156 -13.77 15.70 7.99
N ARG A 157 -13.45 16.98 8.06
CA ARG A 157 -14.08 18.01 7.23
C ARG A 157 -13.85 17.73 5.76
N ASN A 158 -12.60 17.49 5.36
CA ASN A 158 -12.29 17.15 3.99
C ASN A 158 -13.08 15.92 3.53
N TYR A 159 -13.22 14.94 4.41
CA TYR A 159 -13.98 13.74 4.13
C TYR A 159 -15.49 14.00 4.02
N ALA A 160 -16.05 14.80 4.91
CA ALA A 160 -17.48 15.10 4.95
C ALA A 160 -17.92 15.98 3.77
N ASP A 161 -17.11 16.91 3.32
CA ASP A 161 -17.42 17.82 2.20
C ASP A 161 -17.67 17.07 0.89
N TYR A 162 -17.09 15.90 0.74
CA TYR A 162 -17.20 15.07 -0.46
C TYR A 162 -18.06 13.84 -0.30
N ASN A 163 -18.52 13.55 0.90
CA ASN A 163 -19.25 12.33 1.18
C ASN A 163 -20.58 12.62 1.84
N ASP A 164 -21.63 12.75 1.02
CA ASP A 164 -23.02 12.96 1.47
C ASP A 164 -23.48 11.93 2.50
N VAL A 165 -22.93 10.71 2.47
CA VAL A 165 -23.30 9.65 3.40
C VAL A 165 -22.81 9.98 4.82
N LEU A 166 -21.62 10.51 4.98
CA LEU A 166 -21.11 10.91 6.30
C LEU A 166 -21.75 12.19 6.82
N VAL A 167 -22.04 13.13 5.95
CA VAL A 167 -22.68 14.40 6.30
C VAL A 167 -24.09 14.21 6.85
N ASN A 168 -24.79 13.20 6.37
CA ASN A 168 -26.18 12.92 6.73
C ASN A 168 -26.36 11.84 7.82
N GLN A 169 -25.28 11.36 8.42
CA GLN A 169 -25.39 10.40 9.52
C GLN A 169 -25.77 11.09 10.84
N ASN A 170 -26.56 10.38 11.65
CA ASN A 170 -26.78 10.79 13.02
C ASN A 170 -25.53 10.56 13.85
N TYR A 171 -24.91 11.64 14.32
CA TYR A 171 -23.71 11.59 15.15
C TYR A 171 -24.02 11.46 16.66
N GLY A 172 -25.23 11.06 17.02
CA GLY A 172 -25.61 10.78 18.39
C GLY A 172 -25.98 12.04 19.17
N VAL A 173 -25.53 12.17 20.39
CA VAL A 173 -25.88 13.28 21.28
C VAL A 173 -24.67 14.02 21.78
N GLY A 174 -24.80 15.34 21.91
CA GLY A 174 -23.89 16.20 22.64
C GLY A 174 -24.47 16.61 23.99
N VAL A 175 -23.66 17.22 24.81
CA VAL A 175 -23.95 17.59 26.21
C VAL A 175 -24.20 19.09 26.32
N ILE A 176 -25.34 19.50 26.92
CA ILE A 176 -25.45 20.83 27.51
C ILE A 176 -24.83 20.71 28.91
N PRO A 177 -23.66 21.33 29.16
CA PRO A 177 -22.91 21.05 30.39
C PRO A 177 -23.54 21.74 31.61
N SER A 178 -23.58 21.02 32.71
CA SER A 178 -23.85 21.59 34.07
C SER A 178 -22.55 21.72 34.87
N THR A 179 -21.86 20.59 35.12
CA THR A 179 -20.57 20.52 35.80
C THR A 179 -19.43 20.04 34.92
N ALA A 180 -19.76 19.43 33.76
CA ALA A 180 -18.75 18.95 32.83
C ALA A 180 -17.99 20.11 32.18
N GLU A 181 -16.70 19.92 32.02
CA GLU A 181 -15.82 20.78 31.24
C GLU A 181 -15.84 20.35 29.78
N CYS A 182 -16.09 21.28 28.86
CA CYS A 182 -16.02 21.00 27.43
C CYS A 182 -14.57 20.89 26.98
N VAL A 183 -14.20 19.74 26.45
CA VAL A 183 -12.92 19.51 25.75
C VAL A 183 -13.04 20.05 24.33
N ALA A 184 -14.15 19.74 23.66
CA ALA A 184 -14.53 20.30 22.36
C ALA A 184 -16.04 20.54 22.33
N SER A 185 -16.46 21.64 21.70
CA SER A 185 -17.87 22.03 21.61
C SER A 185 -18.20 22.62 20.25
N LYS A 186 -19.49 22.53 19.87
CA LYS A 186 -20.07 23.21 18.72
C LYS A 186 -21.41 23.85 19.14
N ASP A 187 -21.63 25.12 18.81
CA ASP A 187 -22.88 25.83 19.12
C ASP A 187 -23.28 25.78 20.60
N ASN A 188 -22.31 25.82 21.51
CA ASN A 188 -22.44 25.68 22.96
C ASN A 188 -22.88 24.28 23.43
N VAL A 189 -22.82 23.28 22.57
CA VAL A 189 -23.03 21.89 22.91
C VAL A 189 -21.66 21.20 23.04
N GLY A 190 -21.43 20.56 24.18
CA GLY A 190 -20.21 19.78 24.41
C GLY A 190 -20.24 18.53 23.54
N ILE A 191 -19.28 18.37 22.65
CA ILE A 191 -19.13 17.18 21.81
C ILE A 191 -18.26 16.15 22.52
N TYR A 192 -17.21 16.64 23.20
CA TYR A 192 -16.34 15.87 24.08
C TYR A 192 -16.28 16.62 25.42
N THR A 193 -16.56 15.92 26.50
CA THR A 193 -16.58 16.53 27.83
C THR A 193 -15.86 15.66 28.84
N VAL A 194 -15.30 16.30 29.87
CA VAL A 194 -14.74 15.65 31.07
C VAL A 194 -15.46 16.17 32.28
N ASN A 195 -16.06 15.28 33.06
CA ASN A 195 -16.69 15.62 34.34
C ASN A 195 -15.92 15.01 35.52
N GLN A 196 -15.59 15.79 36.50
CA GLN A 196 -15.11 15.26 37.79
C GLN A 196 -16.31 14.84 38.63
N TYR A 197 -16.45 13.54 38.86
CA TYR A 197 -17.50 12.99 39.71
C TYR A 197 -16.90 12.32 40.93
N GLY A 198 -17.14 12.90 42.13
CA GLY A 198 -16.44 12.48 43.36
C GLY A 198 -14.92 12.67 43.21
N ASN A 199 -14.19 11.60 43.36
CA ASN A 199 -12.71 11.61 43.21
C ASN A 199 -12.21 11.16 41.83
N GLY A 200 -13.09 10.71 40.96
CA GLY A 200 -12.75 10.20 39.65
C GLY A 200 -13.22 11.08 38.51
N TYR A 201 -13.13 10.56 37.28
CA TYR A 201 -13.43 11.29 36.08
C TYR A 201 -14.35 10.51 35.14
N VAL A 202 -15.27 11.21 34.51
CA VAL A 202 -16.14 10.70 33.45
C VAL A 202 -15.77 11.40 32.15
N PHE A 203 -15.30 10.67 31.16
CA PHE A 203 -15.02 11.17 29.83
C PHE A 203 -16.13 10.73 28.89
N PHE A 204 -16.86 11.72 28.35
CA PHE A 204 -17.99 11.46 27.45
C PHE A 204 -17.64 11.92 26.03
N THR A 205 -17.86 11.03 25.06
CA THR A 205 -17.47 11.24 23.66
C THR A 205 -18.64 11.17 22.72
N ASN A 206 -18.56 11.89 21.64
CA ASN A 206 -19.48 11.79 20.52
C ASN A 206 -18.83 10.99 19.37
N PRO A 207 -19.61 10.30 18.51
CA PRO A 207 -19.07 9.45 17.45
C PRO A 207 -18.50 10.21 16.22
N LEU A 208 -17.97 11.41 16.41
CA LEU A 208 -17.06 11.99 15.42
C LEU A 208 -15.91 11.03 15.11
N LEU A 209 -15.48 10.29 16.15
CA LEU A 209 -14.58 9.16 16.05
C LEU A 209 -15.41 7.90 16.38
N PRO A 210 -15.92 7.15 15.39
CA PRO A 210 -16.77 6.00 15.68
C PRO A 210 -16.09 5.02 16.62
N ASN A 211 -16.77 4.68 17.71
CA ASN A 211 -16.27 3.70 18.67
C ASN A 211 -16.59 2.27 18.25
N SER A 212 -17.56 2.12 17.35
CA SER A 212 -18.08 0.83 16.91
C SER A 212 -17.40 0.34 15.65
N PHE A 213 -16.09 0.39 15.65
CA PHE A 213 -15.37 -0.08 14.50
C PHE A 213 -15.26 -1.60 14.49
N SER A 214 -15.80 -2.22 13.47
CA SER A 214 -15.49 -3.59 13.11
C SER A 214 -14.62 -3.60 11.87
N VAL A 215 -13.37 -4.04 12.00
CA VAL A 215 -12.49 -4.27 10.86
C VAL A 215 -13.08 -5.33 9.92
N ASN A 216 -13.99 -6.15 10.45
CA ASN A 216 -14.65 -7.21 9.70
C ASN A 216 -15.72 -6.69 8.72
N ASN A 217 -16.11 -5.42 8.82
CA ASN A 217 -17.12 -4.81 7.97
C ASN A 217 -16.49 -3.98 6.84
N LEU A 218 -15.32 -4.33 6.38
CA LEU A 218 -14.78 -3.79 5.13
C LEU A 218 -15.48 -4.39 3.90
N SER A 219 -16.60 -5.09 4.10
CA SER A 219 -17.42 -5.58 2.99
C SER A 219 -18.06 -4.41 2.26
N PRO A 220 -17.97 -4.36 0.93
CA PRO A 220 -18.61 -3.34 0.10
C PRO A 220 -20.14 -3.31 0.23
N ASP A 221 -20.75 -4.37 0.71
CA ASP A 221 -22.20 -4.47 0.89
C ASP A 221 -22.68 -3.87 2.22
N ASP A 222 -21.78 -3.60 3.15
CA ASP A 222 -22.12 -2.90 4.38
C ASP A 222 -22.14 -1.40 4.13
N THR A 223 -23.26 -0.92 3.72
CA THR A 223 -23.52 0.44 3.24
C THR A 223 -23.36 1.54 4.29
N GLY A 224 -22.79 1.25 5.44
CA GLY A 224 -22.83 2.19 6.56
C GLY A 224 -21.51 2.73 7.06
N GLU A 225 -20.42 2.00 7.02
CA GLU A 225 -19.27 2.38 7.84
C GLU A 225 -17.93 2.14 7.11
N TYR A 226 -17.61 3.02 6.20
CA TYR A 226 -16.23 3.13 5.71
C TYR A 226 -15.38 3.77 6.79
N LEU A 227 -14.66 2.94 7.53
CA LEU A 227 -13.74 3.44 8.51
C LEU A 227 -12.36 3.50 7.88
N SER A 228 -11.93 4.71 7.66
CA SER A 228 -10.56 4.94 7.25
C SER A 228 -9.60 4.48 8.36
N ALA A 229 -8.45 4.04 7.98
CA ALA A 229 -7.36 3.78 8.91
C ALA A 229 -7.07 4.96 9.84
N THR A 230 -7.28 6.17 9.37
CA THR A 230 -7.22 7.40 10.15
C THR A 230 -8.21 7.38 11.30
N THR A 231 -9.45 6.96 11.05
CA THR A 231 -10.47 6.84 12.10
C THR A 231 -10.08 5.80 13.15
N VAL A 232 -9.56 4.65 12.73
CA VAL A 232 -9.05 3.61 13.64
C VAL A 232 -7.92 4.15 14.51
N GLY A 233 -6.93 4.76 13.88
CA GLY A 233 -5.77 5.32 14.57
C GLY A 233 -6.15 6.45 15.53
N ALA A 234 -7.02 7.36 15.11
CA ALA A 234 -7.48 8.47 15.94
C ALA A 234 -8.28 7.97 17.14
N ASN A 235 -9.13 6.97 16.96
CA ASN A 235 -9.92 6.37 18.01
C ASN A 235 -9.03 5.66 19.05
N LYS A 236 -8.02 4.93 18.56
CA LYS A 236 -7.00 4.33 19.42
C LYS A 236 -6.26 5.38 20.24
N LEU A 237 -5.76 6.43 19.61
CA LEU A 237 -5.06 7.51 20.29
C LEU A 237 -5.96 8.25 21.29
N LEU A 238 -7.24 8.42 21.02
CA LEU A 238 -8.17 9.05 21.94
C LEU A 238 -8.31 8.25 23.25
N ARG A 239 -8.43 6.92 23.14
CA ARG A 239 -8.47 6.04 24.31
C ARG A 239 -7.16 6.05 25.08
N ASP A 240 -6.04 6.01 24.36
CA ASP A 240 -4.71 6.07 24.95
C ASP A 240 -4.50 7.41 25.68
N TYR A 241 -4.93 8.52 25.12
CA TYR A 241 -4.80 9.83 25.74
C TYR A 241 -5.70 10.02 26.95
N PHE A 242 -6.87 9.37 26.96
CA PHE A 242 -7.67 9.34 28.18
C PHE A 242 -6.98 8.52 29.28
N ALA A 243 -6.41 7.37 28.94
CA ALA A 243 -5.64 6.56 29.89
C ALA A 243 -4.39 7.30 30.39
N GLU A 244 -3.68 8.01 29.52
CA GLU A 244 -2.58 8.90 29.89
C GLU A 244 -3.03 10.02 30.83
N PHE A 245 -4.16 10.68 30.53
CA PHE A 245 -4.73 11.71 31.37
C PHE A 245 -4.99 11.18 32.78
N VAL A 246 -5.58 10.00 32.91
CA VAL A 246 -5.84 9.36 34.20
C VAL A 246 -4.53 9.00 34.90
N SER A 247 -3.54 8.46 34.19
CA SER A 247 -2.23 8.14 34.72
C SER A 247 -1.53 9.38 35.30
N LEU A 248 -1.54 10.49 34.58
CA LEU A 248 -0.98 11.76 35.04
C LEU A 248 -1.66 12.28 36.29
N LYS A 249 -2.98 12.11 36.41
CA LYS A 249 -3.77 12.52 37.58
C LYS A 249 -3.51 11.62 38.78
N ASN A 250 -3.47 10.31 38.59
CA ASN A 250 -3.35 9.35 39.67
C ASN A 250 -1.91 9.18 40.17
N TYR A 251 -0.93 9.20 39.24
CA TYR A 251 0.46 8.85 39.56
C TYR A 251 1.47 9.99 39.38
N GLY A 252 1.07 11.09 38.75
CA GLY A 252 1.93 12.23 38.47
C GLY A 252 2.89 12.01 37.29
N TYR A 253 2.83 10.89 36.57
CA TYR A 253 3.56 10.56 35.34
C TYR A 253 2.79 9.58 34.49
N ALA A 254 3.11 9.52 33.23
CA ALA A 254 2.66 8.51 32.29
C ALA A 254 3.86 7.98 31.49
N VAL A 255 3.74 6.76 30.98
CA VAL A 255 4.79 6.10 30.21
C VAL A 255 4.18 5.66 28.88
N GLU A 256 4.70 6.15 27.77
CA GLU A 256 4.26 5.79 26.42
C GLU A 256 5.32 4.95 25.71
N HIS A 257 4.89 4.01 24.88
CA HIS A 257 5.77 3.34 23.94
C HIS A 257 6.22 4.32 22.87
N VAL A 258 7.47 4.20 22.46
CA VAL A 258 7.96 4.78 21.22
C VAL A 258 7.90 3.70 20.15
N LEU A 259 7.14 3.94 19.09
CA LEU A 259 7.04 3.05 17.93
C LEU A 259 8.30 3.22 17.06
N GLY A 260 9.40 2.64 17.53
CA GLY A 260 10.70 2.83 16.90
C GLY A 260 11.81 2.04 17.56
N SER A 261 13.05 2.51 17.41
CA SER A 261 14.23 1.87 17.97
C SER A 261 14.81 2.68 19.10
N PHE A 262 15.09 2.04 20.22
CA PHE A 262 15.76 2.64 21.39
C PHE A 262 15.20 4.03 21.76
N ALA A 263 13.90 4.14 21.85
CA ALA A 263 13.18 5.36 22.24
C ALA A 263 13.15 6.49 21.18
N LYS A 264 13.43 6.20 19.93
CA LYS A 264 13.32 7.17 18.84
C LYS A 264 12.37 6.66 17.75
N PRO A 265 11.38 7.46 17.31
CA PRO A 265 10.48 7.07 16.24
C PRO A 265 11.23 6.88 14.92
N VAL A 266 10.64 6.13 14.02
CA VAL A 266 11.29 5.70 12.77
C VAL A 266 10.48 6.09 11.54
N ALA A 267 11.20 6.35 10.45
CA ALA A 267 10.66 6.52 9.12
C ALA A 267 11.28 5.50 8.16
N SER A 268 10.59 5.16 7.11
CA SER A 268 11.02 4.21 6.09
C SER A 268 10.64 4.65 4.69
N TRP A 269 11.43 4.21 3.70
CA TRP A 269 11.10 4.24 2.30
C TRP A 269 10.72 2.86 1.80
N GLU A 270 9.62 2.77 1.08
CA GLU A 270 9.20 1.61 0.33
C GLU A 270 9.22 1.95 -1.16
N LEU A 271 9.96 1.16 -1.94
CA LEU A 271 10.08 1.33 -3.37
C LEU A 271 9.38 0.20 -4.09
N HIS A 272 8.39 0.55 -4.87
CA HIS A 272 7.64 -0.40 -5.68
C HIS A 272 8.43 -0.71 -6.96
N TYR A 273 8.66 -1.99 -7.16
CA TYR A 273 9.32 -2.50 -8.34
C TYR A 273 8.32 -3.25 -9.20
N GLU A 274 7.60 -2.51 -9.99
CA GLU A 274 6.45 -2.96 -10.76
C GLU A 274 6.70 -2.92 -12.25
N ASP A 275 7.57 -2.03 -12.73
CA ASP A 275 7.84 -1.84 -14.15
C ASP A 275 9.09 -2.62 -14.59
N ILE A 276 8.92 -3.44 -15.61
CA ILE A 276 10.03 -4.18 -16.22
C ILE A 276 11.15 -3.28 -16.74
N THR A 277 10.86 -2.05 -17.12
CA THR A 277 11.85 -1.08 -17.57
C THR A 277 12.77 -0.65 -16.44
N GLY A 278 12.29 -0.63 -15.20
CA GLY A 278 13.11 -0.38 -14.02
C GLY A 278 14.25 -1.37 -13.86
N MET A 279 14.03 -2.63 -14.24
CA MET A 279 15.07 -3.67 -14.23
C MET A 279 16.11 -3.49 -15.32
N ASP A 280 15.73 -2.93 -16.46
CA ASP A 280 16.65 -2.77 -17.59
C ASP A 280 17.52 -1.52 -17.47
N ASN A 281 17.00 -0.47 -16.88
CA ASN A 281 17.67 0.83 -16.81
C ASN A 281 18.46 1.10 -15.52
N GLY A 282 18.40 0.20 -14.55
CA GLY A 282 19.12 0.35 -13.29
C GLY A 282 18.47 1.33 -12.29
N SER A 283 17.20 1.65 -12.46
CA SER A 283 16.50 2.62 -11.60
C SER A 283 16.58 2.29 -10.12
N ALA A 284 16.47 1.02 -9.74
CA ALA A 284 16.53 0.61 -8.35
C ALA A 284 17.88 0.91 -7.71
N GLU A 285 18.96 0.64 -8.43
CA GLU A 285 20.33 0.94 -7.96
C GLU A 285 20.58 2.44 -7.86
N ILE A 286 20.10 3.22 -8.83
CA ILE A 286 20.23 4.69 -8.82
C ILE A 286 19.49 5.25 -7.59
N PHE A 287 18.28 4.79 -7.33
CA PHE A 287 17.51 5.25 -6.18
C PHE A 287 18.16 4.84 -4.86
N GLU A 288 18.70 3.63 -4.79
CA GLU A 288 19.45 3.15 -3.62
C GLU A 288 20.66 4.06 -3.33
N GLU A 289 21.44 4.40 -4.37
CA GLU A 289 22.58 5.30 -4.23
C GLU A 289 22.17 6.69 -3.75
N MET A 290 21.05 7.21 -4.24
CA MET A 290 20.48 8.47 -3.76
C MET A 290 20.12 8.41 -2.28
N CYS A 291 19.38 7.38 -1.88
CA CYS A 291 18.98 7.19 -0.49
C CYS A 291 20.19 7.04 0.44
N GLU A 292 21.24 6.30 0.01
CA GLU A 292 22.47 6.15 0.78
C GLU A 292 23.16 7.51 1.00
N ARG A 293 23.16 8.37 -0.02
CA ARG A 293 23.75 9.72 0.06
C ARG A 293 23.13 10.57 1.16
N TYR A 294 21.82 10.46 1.34
CA TYR A 294 21.08 11.15 2.40
C TYR A 294 20.98 10.36 3.72
N GLY A 295 21.56 9.17 3.79
CA GLY A 295 21.53 8.34 4.99
C GLY A 295 20.20 7.60 5.20
N GLN A 296 19.42 7.44 4.16
CA GLN A 296 18.18 6.69 4.13
C GLN A 296 18.41 5.25 3.65
N VAL A 297 17.49 4.36 3.98
CA VAL A 297 17.60 2.94 3.61
C VAL A 297 16.32 2.52 2.94
N PRO A 298 16.32 2.30 1.64
CA PRO A 298 15.13 1.84 0.96
C PRO A 298 14.82 0.37 1.29
N SER A 299 13.54 0.05 1.26
CA SER A 299 13.03 -1.31 1.11
C SER A 299 12.45 -1.44 -0.29
N PHE A 300 12.45 -2.61 -0.85
CA PHE A 300 11.84 -2.85 -2.14
C PHE A 300 10.65 -3.80 -1.99
N THR A 301 9.59 -3.56 -2.76
CA THR A 301 8.52 -4.54 -2.96
C THR A 301 8.52 -4.98 -4.41
N LEU A 302 8.52 -6.27 -4.64
CA LEU A 302 8.65 -6.89 -5.95
C LEU A 302 7.34 -7.59 -6.32
N ALA A 303 6.77 -7.20 -7.46
CA ALA A 303 5.66 -7.91 -8.07
C ALA A 303 6.15 -9.15 -8.82
N ARG A 304 5.41 -10.26 -8.74
CA ARG A 304 5.67 -11.45 -9.56
C ARG A 304 5.57 -11.14 -11.04
N ASN A 305 4.59 -10.34 -11.41
CA ASN A 305 4.42 -9.85 -12.75
C ASN A 305 4.72 -8.35 -12.74
N PRO A 306 6.00 -7.94 -12.80
CA PRO A 306 6.32 -6.53 -12.89
C PRO A 306 5.71 -5.97 -14.15
N TYR A 307 4.84 -5.02 -14.02
CA TYR A 307 4.11 -4.44 -15.11
C TYR A 307 3.94 -2.95 -14.95
N ILE A 308 3.53 -2.34 -16.00
CA ILE A 308 3.38 -0.90 -16.06
C ILE A 308 1.93 -0.53 -15.84
N TRP A 309 1.49 -0.54 -14.60
CA TRP A 309 0.08 -0.28 -14.36
C TRP A 309 -0.34 1.20 -14.43
N PHE A 310 0.61 2.08 -14.57
CA PHE A 310 0.29 3.45 -14.93
C PHE A 310 0.03 3.64 -16.38
N ARG A 311 0.56 2.77 -17.20
CA ARG A 311 0.22 2.79 -18.59
C ARG A 311 -1.17 2.24 -18.71
N ARG A 312 -1.82 2.64 -19.72
CA ARG A 312 -3.09 2.07 -20.01
C ARG A 312 -2.84 0.68 -20.47
N ALA A 313 -3.49 -0.25 -19.80
CA ALA A 313 -3.48 -1.64 -20.17
C ALA A 313 -3.73 -1.79 -21.63
N GLU A 314 -3.70 -2.93 -22.16
CA GLU A 314 -3.81 -3.23 -23.54
C GLU A 314 -4.22 -2.09 -24.40
N SER A 315 -3.43 -1.70 -25.29
CA SER A 315 -3.73 -0.66 -26.22
C SER A 315 -3.47 -1.16 -27.61
N VAL A 316 -4.35 -0.78 -28.48
CA VAL A 316 -4.04 -0.75 -29.91
C VAL A 316 -3.62 0.68 -30.19
N THR A 317 -2.35 0.83 -30.53
CA THR A 317 -1.76 2.12 -30.87
C THR A 317 -1.48 2.20 -32.38
N TYR A 318 -1.23 3.38 -32.86
CA TYR A 318 -0.83 3.55 -34.25
C TYR A 318 0.35 4.52 -34.36
N ALA A 319 1.11 4.39 -35.40
CA ALA A 319 2.10 5.35 -35.83
C ALA A 319 1.85 5.70 -37.30
N LEU A 320 1.59 6.98 -37.60
CA LEU A 320 1.36 7.46 -38.92
C LEU A 320 2.68 7.47 -39.74
N ASN A 321 2.61 7.03 -40.97
CA ASN A 321 3.73 6.98 -41.88
C ASN A 321 3.84 8.26 -42.68
N ASN A 322 4.73 9.13 -42.33
CA ASN A 322 5.03 10.32 -43.09
C ASN A 322 6.17 10.08 -44.09
N ASN A 323 5.86 9.54 -45.26
CA ASN A 323 6.84 9.24 -46.31
C ASN A 323 8.02 8.37 -45.83
N GLY A 324 7.73 7.26 -45.20
CA GLY A 324 8.71 6.30 -44.73
C GLY A 324 9.26 6.57 -43.34
N GLN A 325 8.73 7.58 -42.64
CA GLN A 325 9.07 7.85 -41.26
C GLN A 325 7.83 7.77 -40.37
N PHE A 326 7.84 6.87 -39.41
CA PHE A 326 6.75 6.73 -38.49
C PHE A 326 6.81 7.82 -37.41
N ALA A 327 5.73 8.61 -37.35
CA ALA A 327 5.60 9.73 -36.44
C ALA A 327 5.04 9.28 -35.10
N MET A 328 5.86 8.59 -34.41
CA MET A 328 5.52 8.20 -33.02
C MET A 328 6.74 8.42 -32.15
N ASP A 329 6.53 9.05 -31.00
CA ASP A 329 7.52 9.05 -29.95
C ASP A 329 7.60 7.65 -29.34
N PRO A 330 8.71 6.97 -29.51
CA PRO A 330 8.77 5.54 -29.23
C PRO A 330 8.71 5.18 -27.76
N TYR A 331 8.79 6.15 -26.87
CA TYR A 331 8.91 5.82 -25.48
C TYR A 331 7.79 6.35 -24.59
N GLU A 332 7.45 7.58 -24.76
CA GLU A 332 6.49 8.26 -23.88
C GLU A 332 5.06 8.11 -24.31
N ASN A 333 4.92 7.54 -25.41
CA ASN A 333 3.79 7.63 -26.21
C ASN A 333 2.64 6.90 -25.86
N ALA A 334 2.83 5.81 -25.25
CA ALA A 334 1.74 5.09 -24.70
C ALA A 334 0.88 5.99 -23.78
N TYR A 335 1.43 7.09 -23.31
CA TYR A 335 0.76 7.87 -22.31
C TYR A 335 0.12 9.17 -22.70
N SER A 336 0.76 9.92 -23.52
CA SER A 336 0.48 11.34 -23.59
C SER A 336 0.11 11.88 -24.95
N SER A 337 0.40 11.18 -26.00
CA SER A 337 0.35 11.76 -27.33
C SER A 337 -0.99 11.68 -28.05
N GLY A 338 -1.96 10.97 -27.51
CA GLY A 338 -3.24 10.75 -28.19
C GLY A 338 -3.16 9.85 -29.39
N THR A 339 -2.09 9.07 -29.55
CA THR A 339 -1.89 8.09 -30.63
C THR A 339 -2.53 6.73 -30.35
N HIS A 340 -3.49 6.68 -29.44
CA HIS A 340 -4.20 5.45 -29.15
C HIS A 340 -5.52 5.42 -29.88
N PHE A 341 -5.80 4.35 -30.58
CA PHE A 341 -7.12 4.12 -31.12
C PHE A 341 -8.12 3.77 -30.09
N VAL A 342 -7.72 2.86 -29.24
CA VAL A 342 -8.53 2.34 -28.18
C VAL A 342 -7.79 2.64 -26.90
N THR A 343 -8.40 3.43 -26.04
CA THR A 343 -7.86 3.67 -24.73
C THR A 343 -8.00 2.39 -23.90
N ALA A 344 -7.18 2.27 -22.87
CA ALA A 344 -7.31 1.16 -21.94
C ALA A 344 -8.75 1.01 -21.44
N LYS A 345 -9.44 2.12 -21.21
CA LYS A 345 -10.82 2.12 -20.74
C LYS A 345 -11.80 1.52 -21.76
N GLU A 346 -11.73 1.94 -23.00
CA GLU A 346 -12.61 1.41 -24.04
C GLU A 346 -12.26 -0.04 -24.36
N TRP A 347 -10.98 -0.36 -24.36
CA TRP A 347 -10.52 -1.71 -24.58
C TRP A 347 -10.90 -2.66 -23.48
N LEU A 348 -10.81 -2.20 -22.29
CA LEU A 348 -11.16 -2.97 -21.11
C LEU A 348 -12.66 -3.05 -20.87
N SER A 349 -13.43 -2.15 -21.42
CA SER A 349 -14.87 -2.29 -21.50
C SER A 349 -15.31 -3.41 -22.44
N LEU A 350 -14.39 -4.21 -22.92
CA LEU A 350 -14.66 -5.50 -23.52
C LEU A 350 -15.33 -6.48 -22.56
N ASP A 351 -15.27 -6.19 -21.34
CA ASP A 351 -16.07 -6.85 -20.36
C ASP A 351 -17.37 -6.15 -20.12
N TYR A 352 -18.01 -6.05 -20.94
CA TYR A 352 -19.26 -5.62 -21.22
C TYR A 352 -20.35 -5.69 -20.28
N ASP A 353 -20.27 -6.47 -19.33
CA ASP A 353 -21.28 -6.58 -18.33
C ASP A 353 -21.10 -5.56 -17.25
N ASP A 354 -21.34 -4.38 -17.45
CA ASP A 354 -21.55 -3.52 -16.41
C ASP A 354 -20.47 -2.97 -15.64
N ASN A 355 -19.51 -2.35 -16.26
CA ASN A 355 -18.72 -1.47 -15.44
C ASN A 355 -17.65 -2.11 -14.59
N THR A 356 -17.56 -3.42 -14.61
CA THR A 356 -16.46 -4.11 -13.98
C THR A 356 -15.36 -4.31 -14.97
N ILE A 357 -14.41 -3.46 -14.88
CA ILE A 357 -13.10 -3.76 -15.39
C ILE A 357 -12.47 -4.76 -14.45
N SER A 358 -12.86 -5.99 -14.52
CA SER A 358 -12.13 -7.00 -13.81
C SER A 358 -10.95 -7.42 -14.66
N TYR A 359 -9.89 -6.72 -14.51
CA TYR A 359 -8.61 -7.13 -15.02
C TYR A 359 -8.16 -8.46 -14.51
N PHE A 360 -8.85 -8.94 -13.49
CA PHE A 360 -8.25 -9.85 -12.56
C PHE A 360 -9.19 -10.94 -12.12
N GLU A 361 -10.34 -11.03 -12.75
CA GLU A 361 -11.28 -12.08 -12.45
C GLU A 361 -10.70 -13.46 -12.58
N ASP A 362 -9.67 -13.57 -13.36
CA ASP A 362 -8.94 -14.79 -13.43
C ASP A 362 -7.45 -14.47 -13.41
N SER A 363 -6.82 -14.79 -12.32
CA SER A 363 -5.40 -14.53 -12.13
C SER A 363 -4.50 -15.13 -13.19
N HIS A 364 -5.00 -15.99 -14.04
CA HIS A 364 -4.27 -16.51 -15.16
C HIS A 364 -4.61 -15.84 -16.46
N ASP A 365 -5.76 -15.17 -16.51
CA ASP A 365 -6.16 -14.52 -17.71
C ASP A 365 -5.90 -13.05 -17.58
N TYR A 366 -4.74 -12.76 -17.10
CA TYR A 366 -4.41 -11.44 -16.86
C TYR A 366 -4.88 -10.55 -17.91
N ILE A 367 -5.19 -11.08 -19.12
CA ILE A 367 -5.05 -10.17 -20.10
C ILE A 367 -5.67 -10.67 -21.30
N LYS A 368 -6.54 -9.87 -21.63
CA LYS A 368 -7.08 -9.83 -22.90
C LYS A 368 -6.02 -9.24 -23.80
N ARG A 369 -5.27 -10.07 -24.42
CA ARG A 369 -4.28 -9.68 -25.38
C ARG A 369 -4.93 -9.03 -26.55
N ALA A 370 -4.44 -7.85 -26.93
CA ALA A 370 -4.87 -7.15 -28.11
C ALA A 370 -4.15 -7.68 -29.35
N TYR A 371 -4.85 -8.45 -30.15
CA TYR A 371 -4.39 -8.88 -31.46
C TYR A 371 -5.19 -8.14 -32.56
N PRO A 372 -4.76 -6.93 -32.97
CA PRO A 372 -5.50 -6.12 -33.90
C PRO A 372 -5.44 -6.68 -35.30
N CYS A 373 -6.55 -6.59 -36.02
CA CYS A 373 -6.65 -6.80 -37.46
C CYS A 373 -7.45 -5.63 -38.04
N PRO A 374 -6.79 -4.54 -38.44
CA PRO A 374 -7.46 -3.40 -39.09
C PRO A 374 -7.95 -3.81 -40.47
N THR A 375 -9.20 -3.46 -40.77
CA THR A 375 -9.89 -3.81 -42.03
C THR A 375 -11.07 -2.85 -42.21
N ASP A 376 -11.56 -2.72 -43.46
CA ASP A 376 -12.89 -2.12 -43.73
C ASP A 376 -13.92 -3.26 -43.76
N PHE A 377 -14.30 -3.74 -42.61
CA PHE A 377 -15.14 -4.93 -42.48
C PHE A 377 -16.57 -4.68 -43.01
N ASN A 378 -17.13 -3.52 -42.74
CA ASN A 378 -18.50 -3.19 -43.14
C ASN A 378 -18.61 -2.58 -44.55
N GLY A 379 -17.48 -2.23 -45.19
CA GLY A 379 -17.41 -1.69 -46.54
C GLY A 379 -17.80 -0.21 -46.64
N ASP A 380 -17.70 0.55 -45.51
CA ASP A 380 -18.04 1.98 -45.47
C ASP A 380 -16.86 2.92 -45.78
N GLY A 381 -15.70 2.34 -46.05
CA GLY A 381 -14.47 3.06 -46.40
C GLY A 381 -13.74 3.64 -45.18
N LYS A 382 -14.06 3.24 -43.98
CA LYS A 382 -13.35 3.57 -42.79
C LYS A 382 -12.64 2.33 -42.22
N MET A 383 -11.63 2.54 -41.45
CA MET A 383 -10.97 1.44 -40.77
C MET A 383 -11.83 0.94 -39.60
N ASP A 384 -12.25 -0.30 -39.68
CA ASP A 384 -12.74 -1.05 -38.53
C ASP A 384 -11.60 -1.84 -37.91
N LEU A 385 -11.84 -2.37 -36.72
CA LEU A 385 -10.88 -3.22 -36.03
C LEU A 385 -11.54 -4.54 -35.61
N ILE A 386 -11.01 -5.65 -36.14
CA ILE A 386 -11.26 -6.95 -35.52
C ILE A 386 -10.13 -7.21 -34.54
N CYS A 387 -10.47 -7.57 -33.32
CA CYS A 387 -9.46 -7.80 -32.31
C CYS A 387 -9.62 -9.17 -31.68
N GLY A 388 -8.54 -9.92 -31.66
CA GLY A 388 -8.42 -11.15 -30.90
C GLY A 388 -8.02 -10.87 -29.46
N SER A 389 -8.24 -11.86 -28.61
CA SER A 389 -8.08 -11.71 -27.18
C SER A 389 -7.63 -13.00 -26.52
N ALA A 390 -7.14 -12.90 -25.28
CA ALA A 390 -6.70 -14.05 -24.47
C ALA A 390 -7.83 -15.04 -24.17
N ASP A 391 -9.08 -14.57 -24.12
CA ASP A 391 -10.25 -15.44 -23.91
C ASP A 391 -10.69 -16.20 -25.18
N GLY A 392 -9.94 -16.04 -26.27
CA GLY A 392 -10.19 -16.74 -27.55
C GLY A 392 -11.34 -16.18 -28.37
N LYS A 393 -11.96 -15.09 -27.94
CA LYS A 393 -13.06 -14.45 -28.66
C LYS A 393 -12.55 -13.48 -29.73
N LEU A 394 -13.45 -13.15 -30.67
CA LEU A 394 -13.21 -12.14 -31.67
C LEU A 394 -14.14 -10.95 -31.41
N TYR A 395 -13.54 -9.78 -31.28
CA TYR A 395 -14.24 -8.54 -31.03
C TYR A 395 -14.18 -7.62 -32.24
N TYR A 396 -15.26 -6.94 -32.51
CA TYR A 396 -15.38 -6.01 -33.64
C TYR A 396 -15.66 -4.61 -33.10
N PHE A 397 -14.87 -3.66 -33.59
CA PHE A 397 -15.02 -2.25 -33.31
C PHE A 397 -15.26 -1.53 -34.64
N GLU A 398 -16.40 -0.87 -34.75
CA GLU A 398 -16.72 -0.09 -35.96
C GLU A 398 -16.00 1.24 -35.96
N GLY A 399 -15.37 1.58 -37.06
CA GLY A 399 -14.74 2.88 -37.26
C GLY A 399 -15.75 4.00 -37.49
N THR A 400 -15.74 4.99 -36.61
CA THR A 400 -16.71 6.09 -36.65
C THR A 400 -16.19 7.33 -37.34
N ARG A 401 -14.85 7.53 -37.42
CA ARG A 401 -14.23 8.70 -38.03
C ARG A 401 -12.94 8.37 -38.80
N MET A 402 -12.75 9.03 -39.91
CA MET A 402 -11.47 9.17 -40.57
C MET A 402 -11.01 10.62 -40.48
N LYS A 403 -9.74 10.83 -40.17
CA LYS A 403 -9.04 12.13 -40.07
C LYS A 403 -9.28 12.91 -38.75
N SER A 404 -8.22 13.03 -38.02
CA SER A 404 -7.99 13.85 -36.80
C SER A 404 -8.47 13.37 -35.48
N ASN A 405 -9.29 12.37 -35.36
CA ASN A 405 -9.52 11.57 -34.15
C ASN A 405 -10.14 10.28 -34.65
N TYR A 406 -9.32 9.28 -34.84
CA TYR A 406 -9.78 7.93 -35.19
C TYR A 406 -10.51 7.39 -33.95
N GLU A 407 -11.82 7.27 -34.09
CA GLU A 407 -12.65 6.72 -33.03
C GLU A 407 -13.23 5.41 -33.50
N LEU A 408 -13.16 4.43 -32.67
CA LEU A 408 -13.84 3.16 -32.77
C LEU A 408 -15.05 3.17 -31.83
N ASP A 409 -16.16 2.57 -32.30
CA ASP A 409 -17.34 2.42 -31.46
C ASP A 409 -17.12 1.30 -30.41
N VAL A 410 -18.06 1.13 -29.52
CA VAL A 410 -18.02 0.09 -28.49
C VAL A 410 -17.96 -1.29 -29.15
N ALA A 411 -17.17 -2.19 -28.59
CA ALA A 411 -17.00 -3.53 -29.09
C ALA A 411 -18.31 -4.28 -29.24
N THR A 412 -18.44 -4.99 -30.33
CA THR A 412 -19.46 -6.01 -30.53
C THR A 412 -18.79 -7.36 -30.78
N MET A 413 -19.54 -8.46 -30.60
CA MET A 413 -19.00 -9.79 -30.79
C MET A 413 -19.59 -10.49 -31.97
N PHE A 414 -18.76 -11.27 -32.63
CA PHE A 414 -19.20 -12.17 -33.66
C PHE A 414 -19.94 -13.36 -33.07
N THR A 415 -20.98 -13.80 -33.82
CA THR A 415 -21.74 -15.01 -33.47
C THR A 415 -21.68 -16.03 -34.59
N ASP A 416 -21.82 -17.29 -34.25
CA ASP A 416 -22.03 -18.37 -35.25
C ASP A 416 -23.46 -18.34 -35.83
N MET A 417 -23.76 -19.26 -36.74
CA MET A 417 -25.08 -19.41 -37.34
C MET A 417 -26.17 -19.80 -36.36
N ASP A 418 -25.83 -20.31 -35.18
CA ASP A 418 -26.74 -20.68 -34.09
C ASP A 418 -26.89 -19.56 -33.06
N GLY A 419 -26.21 -18.46 -33.21
CA GLY A 419 -26.25 -17.29 -32.33
C GLY A 419 -25.32 -17.39 -31.09
N ASN A 420 -24.43 -18.37 -31.05
CA ASN A 420 -23.41 -18.42 -30.00
C ASN A 420 -22.24 -17.50 -30.32
N GLN A 421 -21.61 -16.98 -29.33
CA GLN A 421 -20.38 -16.19 -29.51
C GLN A 421 -19.26 -17.04 -30.12
N ILE A 422 -18.53 -16.50 -31.08
CA ILE A 422 -17.34 -17.15 -31.66
C ILE A 422 -16.23 -17.16 -30.61
N SER A 423 -15.69 -18.36 -30.37
CA SER A 423 -14.49 -18.56 -29.55
C SER A 423 -13.68 -19.72 -30.11
N VAL A 424 -12.39 -19.53 -30.25
CA VAL A 424 -11.46 -20.54 -30.78
C VAL A 424 -10.61 -21.24 -29.69
N GLY A 425 -11.02 -21.11 -28.44
CA GLY A 425 -10.21 -21.58 -27.31
C GLY A 425 -9.62 -20.36 -26.58
N ALA A 426 -8.31 -20.26 -26.48
CA ALA A 426 -7.65 -19.09 -25.93
C ALA A 426 -6.72 -18.45 -26.96
N TYR A 427 -6.39 -17.20 -26.74
CA TYR A 427 -5.40 -16.43 -27.52
C TYR A 427 -5.71 -16.33 -29.01
N SER A 428 -6.93 -15.94 -29.36
CA SER A 428 -7.30 -15.65 -30.75
C SER A 428 -6.42 -14.55 -31.35
N SER A 429 -5.86 -14.79 -32.54
CA SER A 429 -5.03 -13.83 -33.25
C SER A 429 -5.51 -13.71 -34.69
N PRO A 430 -6.45 -12.77 -34.99
CA PRO A 430 -7.08 -12.67 -36.32
C PRO A 430 -6.21 -12.01 -37.36
N THR A 431 -6.42 -12.42 -38.59
CA THR A 431 -6.03 -11.78 -39.85
C THR A 431 -7.17 -11.96 -40.84
N THR A 432 -7.23 -11.14 -41.91
CA THR A 432 -8.22 -11.28 -42.95
C THR A 432 -7.54 -11.50 -44.31
N ALA A 433 -8.10 -12.36 -45.11
CA ALA A 433 -7.64 -12.61 -46.47
C ALA A 433 -8.71 -13.37 -47.27
N ASP A 434 -8.83 -13.10 -48.57
CA ASP A 434 -9.66 -13.86 -49.51
C ASP A 434 -8.93 -15.13 -49.96
N ILE A 435 -9.05 -16.21 -49.14
CA ILE A 435 -8.31 -17.46 -49.39
C ILE A 435 -8.99 -18.39 -50.40
N ASP A 436 -10.27 -18.14 -50.71
CA ASP A 436 -10.99 -18.92 -51.69
C ASP A 436 -11.29 -18.16 -52.99
N ASN A 437 -10.81 -16.92 -53.06
CA ASN A 437 -10.88 -16.07 -54.21
C ASN A 437 -12.31 -15.77 -54.71
N ASP A 438 -13.25 -15.62 -53.71
CA ASP A 438 -14.62 -15.24 -53.97
C ASP A 438 -14.85 -13.71 -53.93
N GLY A 439 -13.84 -12.96 -53.56
CA GLY A 439 -13.82 -11.50 -53.49
C GLY A 439 -14.24 -10.95 -52.12
N VAL A 440 -14.38 -11.80 -51.13
CA VAL A 440 -14.68 -11.42 -49.74
C VAL A 440 -13.67 -12.07 -48.83
N ASP A 441 -13.02 -11.26 -48.01
CA ASP A 441 -12.04 -11.76 -47.05
C ASP A 441 -12.68 -12.65 -45.99
N GLU A 442 -12.11 -13.81 -45.73
CA GLU A 442 -12.34 -14.64 -44.56
C GLU A 442 -11.65 -14.05 -43.35
N ILE A 443 -12.18 -14.33 -42.13
CA ILE A 443 -11.48 -14.12 -40.90
C ILE A 443 -10.73 -15.41 -40.54
N ILE A 444 -9.41 -15.32 -40.47
CA ILE A 444 -8.54 -16.44 -40.16
C ILE A 444 -7.86 -16.13 -38.82
N THR A 445 -7.92 -17.04 -37.87
CA THR A 445 -7.40 -16.79 -36.54
C THR A 445 -6.67 -18.01 -35.98
N GLY A 446 -5.55 -17.78 -35.31
CA GLY A 446 -4.86 -18.82 -34.57
C GLY A 446 -5.42 -18.98 -33.16
N ASP A 447 -5.04 -20.07 -32.51
CA ASP A 447 -5.38 -20.37 -31.10
C ASP A 447 -4.13 -20.77 -30.28
N GLU A 448 -4.35 -21.03 -28.98
CA GLU A 448 -3.31 -21.42 -28.02
C GLU A 448 -2.61 -22.75 -28.37
N ASN A 449 -3.31 -23.66 -29.05
CA ASN A 449 -2.83 -25.00 -29.40
C ASN A 449 -2.11 -25.05 -30.77
N GLY A 450 -2.11 -23.96 -31.48
CA GLY A 450 -1.49 -23.86 -32.80
C GLY A 450 -2.41 -24.21 -33.94
N SER A 451 -3.72 -24.28 -33.73
CA SER A 451 -4.71 -24.48 -34.79
C SER A 451 -5.03 -23.14 -35.45
N ILE A 452 -5.22 -23.15 -36.76
CA ILE A 452 -5.65 -22.01 -37.55
C ILE A 452 -7.10 -22.25 -37.99
N HIS A 453 -7.99 -21.43 -37.49
CA HIS A 453 -9.44 -21.47 -37.78
C HIS A 453 -9.77 -20.52 -38.94
N CYS A 454 -10.80 -20.85 -39.68
CA CYS A 454 -11.31 -20.03 -40.80
C CYS A 454 -12.81 -19.81 -40.63
N PHE A 455 -13.24 -18.55 -40.77
CA PHE A 455 -14.64 -18.12 -40.73
C PHE A 455 -15.02 -17.29 -41.91
N LYS A 456 -16.09 -17.65 -42.57
CA LYS A 456 -16.69 -16.88 -43.66
C LYS A 456 -17.72 -15.91 -43.16
N ARG A 457 -17.75 -14.74 -43.73
CA ARG A 457 -18.82 -13.77 -43.46
C ARG A 457 -20.16 -14.29 -43.99
N SER A 458 -21.22 -14.19 -43.17
CA SER A 458 -22.58 -14.54 -43.57
C SER A 458 -23.44 -13.28 -43.68
N ASP A 459 -24.00 -12.81 -42.56
CA ASP A 459 -24.86 -11.62 -42.55
C ASP A 459 -24.57 -10.79 -41.29
N GLY A 460 -24.17 -9.53 -41.47
CA GLY A 460 -23.79 -8.66 -40.36
C GLY A 460 -22.61 -9.22 -39.58
N MET A 461 -22.85 -9.49 -38.28
CA MET A 461 -21.87 -10.03 -37.34
C MET A 461 -21.91 -11.56 -37.21
N VAL A 462 -22.62 -12.24 -38.11
CA VAL A 462 -22.72 -13.70 -38.13
C VAL A 462 -21.64 -14.29 -39.05
N LEU A 463 -20.88 -15.24 -38.52
CA LEU A 463 -19.83 -15.96 -39.22
C LEU A 463 -20.21 -17.43 -39.38
N ASP A 464 -19.85 -17.99 -40.53
CA ASP A 464 -19.95 -19.41 -40.87
C ASP A 464 -18.62 -20.09 -40.63
N ASP A 465 -18.55 -20.97 -39.65
CA ASP A 465 -17.33 -21.68 -39.25
C ASP A 465 -16.95 -22.74 -40.27
N GLN A 466 -15.83 -22.51 -40.93
CA GLN A 466 -15.26 -23.45 -41.93
C GLN A 466 -14.32 -24.50 -41.27
N GLY A 467 -14.11 -24.39 -39.93
CA GLY A 467 -13.25 -25.29 -39.17
C GLY A 467 -11.76 -24.93 -39.20
N ILE A 468 -10.95 -25.88 -38.82
CA ILE A 468 -9.50 -25.73 -38.78
C ILE A 468 -8.91 -26.01 -40.19
N ILE A 469 -8.18 -25.03 -40.70
CA ILE A 469 -7.53 -25.14 -42.01
C ILE A 469 -6.06 -25.56 -41.95
N LEU A 470 -5.42 -25.41 -40.76
CA LEU A 470 -4.04 -25.78 -40.56
C LEU A 470 -3.78 -26.09 -39.09
N GLU A 471 -3.08 -27.19 -38.82
CA GLU A 471 -2.51 -27.53 -37.52
C GLU A 471 -1.02 -27.24 -37.56
N THR A 472 -0.57 -26.17 -36.89
CA THR A 472 0.84 -25.79 -36.90
C THR A 472 1.67 -26.51 -35.90
N GLY A 473 1.06 -26.90 -34.75
CA GLY A 473 1.77 -27.42 -33.58
C GLY A 473 2.64 -26.38 -32.87
N LEU A 474 2.46 -25.11 -33.14
CA LEU A 474 3.07 -24.00 -32.42
C LEU A 474 2.20 -23.69 -31.19
N THR A 475 2.76 -22.98 -30.23
CA THR A 475 2.00 -22.48 -29.09
C THR A 475 1.60 -21.02 -29.33
N ASP A 476 0.33 -20.68 -29.14
CA ASP A 476 -0.24 -19.38 -29.47
C ASP A 476 0.07 -19.00 -30.93
N ALA A 477 -0.59 -19.66 -31.84
CA ALA A 477 -0.37 -19.40 -33.28
C ALA A 477 -0.87 -18.01 -33.68
N MET A 478 0.00 -17.25 -34.29
CA MET A 478 -0.28 -15.87 -34.72
C MET A 478 -0.10 -15.79 -36.25
N PRO A 479 -1.16 -15.97 -37.03
CA PRO A 479 -1.07 -15.93 -38.48
C PRO A 479 -1.03 -14.51 -39.05
N SER A 480 -0.36 -14.37 -40.17
CA SER A 480 -0.47 -13.24 -41.10
C SER A 480 -0.41 -13.77 -42.53
N ILE A 481 -1.27 -13.26 -43.38
CA ILE A 481 -1.43 -13.77 -44.75
C ILE A 481 -1.15 -12.67 -45.79
N GLY A 482 -0.42 -13.03 -46.83
CA GLY A 482 -0.11 -12.18 -47.95
C GLY A 482 0.78 -12.91 -48.96
N ASP A 483 0.83 -12.46 -50.22
CA ASP A 483 1.75 -13.02 -51.20
C ASP A 483 3.17 -12.53 -50.93
N LEU A 484 3.96 -13.32 -50.18
CA LEU A 484 5.31 -12.95 -49.77
C LEU A 484 6.37 -13.21 -50.79
N ASN A 485 6.15 -14.20 -51.65
CA ASN A 485 7.12 -14.61 -52.66
C ASN A 485 6.88 -13.99 -54.07
N GLY A 486 5.75 -13.28 -54.25
CA GLY A 486 5.38 -12.58 -55.46
C GLY A 486 4.89 -13.50 -56.58
N ASP A 487 4.38 -14.69 -56.28
CA ASP A 487 3.88 -15.64 -57.24
C ASP A 487 2.38 -15.50 -57.55
N GLY A 488 1.69 -14.63 -56.80
CA GLY A 488 0.27 -14.35 -56.94
C GLY A 488 -0.63 -15.30 -56.14
N VAL A 489 -0.08 -16.17 -55.30
CA VAL A 489 -0.80 -17.01 -54.38
C VAL A 489 -0.51 -16.52 -52.94
N LEU A 490 -1.48 -16.55 -52.07
CA LEU A 490 -1.31 -16.10 -50.70
C LEU A 490 -0.45 -17.08 -49.90
N ASP A 491 0.55 -16.57 -49.23
CA ASP A 491 1.38 -17.27 -48.25
C ASP A 491 0.90 -16.97 -46.83
N MET A 492 1.29 -17.79 -45.89
CA MET A 492 0.97 -17.59 -44.46
C MET A 492 2.23 -17.65 -43.59
N ALA A 493 2.54 -16.60 -42.88
CA ALA A 493 3.51 -16.61 -41.79
C ALA A 493 2.79 -16.84 -40.48
N VAL A 494 3.25 -17.79 -39.68
CA VAL A 494 2.69 -18.08 -38.34
C VAL A 494 3.79 -17.96 -37.32
N GLY A 495 3.61 -17.05 -36.40
CA GLY A 495 4.48 -16.86 -35.24
C GLY A 495 3.97 -17.58 -34.00
N SER A 496 4.75 -17.49 -32.94
CA SER A 496 4.45 -18.19 -31.69
C SER A 496 4.98 -17.46 -30.45
N ARG A 497 4.47 -17.89 -29.31
CA ARG A 497 4.90 -17.39 -28.01
C ARG A 497 6.39 -17.65 -27.70
N ASN A 498 6.95 -18.71 -28.25
CA ASN A 498 8.35 -19.07 -28.04
C ASN A 498 9.31 -18.49 -29.08
N GLY A 499 8.83 -17.59 -29.94
CA GLY A 499 9.61 -16.92 -30.93
C GLY A 499 9.84 -17.70 -32.23
N GLU A 500 9.35 -18.93 -32.36
CA GLU A 500 9.41 -19.68 -33.62
C GLU A 500 8.45 -19.06 -34.64
N MET A 501 8.92 -18.87 -35.84
CA MET A 501 8.10 -18.42 -36.99
C MET A 501 8.21 -19.42 -38.14
N ARG A 502 7.08 -19.75 -38.75
CA ARG A 502 6.98 -20.61 -39.89
C ARG A 502 6.30 -19.92 -41.04
N ILE A 503 6.87 -20.03 -42.23
CA ILE A 503 6.28 -19.50 -43.48
C ILE A 503 5.77 -20.70 -44.28
N TYR A 504 4.48 -20.72 -44.52
CA TYR A 504 3.80 -21.67 -45.39
C TYR A 504 3.54 -21.00 -46.71
N TYR A 505 4.27 -21.44 -47.76
CA TYR A 505 4.02 -20.99 -49.13
C TYR A 505 2.75 -21.66 -49.65
N GLY A 506 1.81 -20.86 -50.14
CA GLY A 506 0.52 -21.36 -50.55
C GLY A 506 0.56 -22.06 -51.90
N ASP A 507 -0.28 -23.07 -52.04
CA ASP A 507 -0.59 -23.70 -53.31
C ASP A 507 -2.07 -23.50 -53.65
N MET A 508 -2.41 -23.12 -54.88
CA MET A 508 -3.81 -22.95 -55.26
C MET A 508 -4.50 -24.31 -55.32
N GLY A 509 -5.42 -24.58 -54.40
CA GLY A 509 -6.30 -25.73 -54.42
C GLY A 509 -7.52 -25.58 -55.34
N GLU A 510 -8.43 -26.54 -55.31
CA GLU A 510 -9.65 -26.52 -56.10
C GLU A 510 -10.66 -25.44 -55.63
N TYR A 511 -10.66 -25.14 -54.31
CA TYR A 511 -11.65 -24.25 -53.70
C TYR A 511 -11.02 -23.15 -52.82
N SER A 512 -9.79 -23.33 -52.39
CA SER A 512 -9.07 -22.35 -51.57
C SER A 512 -7.56 -22.57 -51.67
N VAL A 513 -6.79 -21.64 -51.16
CA VAL A 513 -5.34 -21.81 -50.95
C VAL A 513 -5.06 -22.90 -49.92
N LEU A 514 -4.07 -23.72 -50.16
CA LEU A 514 -3.64 -24.81 -49.27
C LEU A 514 -2.25 -24.51 -48.71
N PHE A 515 -2.09 -24.66 -47.40
CA PHE A 515 -0.86 -24.42 -46.65
C PHE A 515 -0.28 -25.74 -46.17
N ASN A 516 0.58 -26.39 -46.93
CA ASN A 516 1.03 -27.76 -46.70
C ASN A 516 2.47 -27.91 -46.18
N ALA A 517 3.37 -27.12 -46.65
CA ALA A 517 4.80 -27.18 -46.33
C ALA A 517 5.27 -25.82 -45.79
N TYR A 518 6.20 -25.86 -44.86
CA TYR A 518 6.72 -24.63 -44.28
C TYR A 518 8.25 -24.58 -44.26
N GLU A 519 8.74 -23.36 -44.19
CA GLU A 519 10.10 -22.99 -43.83
C GLU A 519 10.13 -22.38 -42.46
N THR A 520 11.10 -22.72 -41.60
CA THR A 520 11.28 -22.11 -40.29
C THR A 520 12.24 -20.94 -40.39
N VAL A 521 11.85 -19.81 -39.84
CA VAL A 521 12.65 -18.58 -39.78
C VAL A 521 13.24 -18.45 -38.42
N ASP A 522 14.55 -18.28 -38.34
CA ASP A 522 15.21 -17.93 -37.07
C ASP A 522 14.99 -16.43 -36.78
N THR A 523 14.11 -16.15 -35.88
CA THR A 523 13.75 -14.78 -35.50
C THR A 523 14.73 -14.14 -34.51
N GLY A 524 15.49 -14.95 -33.80
CA GLY A 524 16.31 -14.46 -32.69
C GLY A 524 15.51 -13.87 -31.53
N GLN A 525 14.19 -14.06 -31.50
CA GLN A 525 13.27 -13.48 -30.56
C GLN A 525 12.69 -14.57 -29.63
N SER A 526 12.28 -14.18 -28.45
CA SER A 526 11.58 -15.05 -27.49
C SER A 526 10.06 -15.06 -27.65
N TRP A 527 9.53 -14.24 -28.51
CA TRP A 527 8.13 -14.14 -28.92
C TRP A 527 8.07 -13.49 -30.29
N CYS A 528 7.11 -13.89 -31.12
CA CYS A 528 7.07 -13.40 -32.48
C CYS A 528 5.62 -13.35 -33.00
N SER A 529 5.16 -12.19 -33.45
CA SER A 529 3.90 -11.99 -34.16
C SER A 529 4.18 -11.45 -35.57
N PRO A 530 4.11 -12.28 -36.63
CA PRO A 530 4.43 -11.84 -37.95
C PRO A 530 3.38 -10.91 -38.57
N CYS A 531 3.83 -10.12 -39.54
CA CYS A 531 3.00 -9.33 -40.39
C CYS A 531 3.60 -9.34 -41.80
N ILE A 532 2.83 -9.81 -42.79
CA ILE A 532 3.16 -9.72 -44.23
C ILE A 532 2.41 -8.50 -44.73
N ALA A 533 3.11 -7.52 -45.25
CA ALA A 533 2.53 -6.31 -45.80
C ALA A 533 3.49 -5.57 -46.73
N ASP A 534 2.96 -4.94 -47.78
CA ASP A 534 3.67 -3.93 -48.58
C ASP A 534 3.63 -2.60 -47.80
N ALA A 535 4.64 -2.40 -46.95
CA ALA A 535 4.66 -1.26 -46.01
C ALA A 535 5.25 0.00 -46.66
N ASP A 536 6.06 -0.12 -47.69
CA ASP A 536 6.69 0.99 -48.39
C ASP A 536 6.00 1.39 -49.70
N GLY A 537 4.97 0.62 -50.11
CA GLY A 537 4.13 0.92 -51.29
C GLY A 537 4.78 0.59 -52.62
N ASP A 538 5.79 -0.27 -52.66
CA ASP A 538 6.47 -0.64 -53.88
C ASP A 538 5.79 -1.79 -54.65
N GLY A 539 4.77 -2.40 -54.05
CA GLY A 539 3.96 -3.49 -54.62
C GLY A 539 4.51 -4.88 -54.27
N VAL A 540 5.51 -4.98 -53.42
CA VAL A 540 6.06 -6.23 -52.91
C VAL A 540 5.78 -6.32 -51.43
N ASN A 541 5.30 -7.45 -50.93
CA ASN A 541 5.10 -7.63 -49.49
C ASN A 541 6.42 -7.95 -48.80
N GLU A 542 6.67 -7.27 -47.70
CA GLU A 542 7.75 -7.55 -46.76
C GLU A 542 7.25 -8.37 -45.58
N LEU A 543 8.20 -8.98 -44.90
CA LEU A 543 7.97 -9.70 -43.67
C LEU A 543 8.45 -8.87 -42.47
N TYR A 544 7.54 -8.61 -41.54
CA TYR A 544 7.79 -7.97 -40.25
C TYR A 544 7.39 -8.90 -39.13
N ALA A 545 7.86 -8.61 -37.95
CA ALA A 545 7.35 -9.29 -36.74
C ALA A 545 7.44 -8.42 -35.52
N GLY A 546 6.40 -8.41 -34.73
CA GLY A 546 6.43 -7.88 -33.38
C GLY A 546 7.29 -8.76 -32.48
N THR A 547 7.88 -8.14 -31.45
CA THR A 547 8.83 -8.79 -30.55
C THR A 547 8.34 -8.73 -29.10
N PHE A 548 8.93 -9.58 -28.27
CA PHE A 548 8.67 -9.54 -26.83
C PHE A 548 8.93 -8.15 -26.21
N GLU A 549 10.04 -7.51 -26.61
CA GLU A 549 10.41 -6.20 -26.04
C GLU A 549 9.59 -5.02 -26.60
N GLY A 550 8.71 -5.26 -27.55
CA GLY A 550 7.86 -4.23 -28.17
C GLY A 550 8.43 -3.57 -29.42
N TYR A 551 9.53 -4.03 -29.94
CA TYR A 551 10.05 -3.59 -31.23
C TYR A 551 9.34 -4.31 -32.37
N ILE A 552 9.43 -3.73 -33.56
CA ILE A 552 8.96 -4.36 -34.80
C ILE A 552 10.18 -4.76 -35.64
N ALA A 553 10.47 -6.04 -35.69
CA ALA A 553 11.56 -6.61 -36.44
C ALA A 553 11.25 -6.60 -37.93
N LYS A 554 12.26 -6.35 -38.75
CA LYS A 554 12.23 -6.43 -40.25
C LYS A 554 13.02 -7.65 -40.68
N PHE A 555 12.52 -8.32 -41.73
CA PHE A 555 13.20 -9.45 -42.31
C PHE A 555 13.44 -9.20 -43.81
N GLU A 556 14.63 -9.49 -44.25
CA GLU A 556 14.98 -9.48 -45.68
C GLU A 556 15.39 -10.89 -46.12
N ASN A 557 14.73 -11.44 -47.11
CA ASN A 557 14.92 -12.86 -47.52
C ASN A 557 14.81 -13.84 -46.31
N ASN A 558 13.83 -13.62 -45.45
CA ASN A 558 13.57 -14.41 -44.22
C ASN A 558 14.71 -14.35 -43.16
N VAL A 559 15.58 -13.36 -43.27
CA VAL A 559 16.65 -13.14 -42.26
C VAL A 559 16.43 -11.81 -41.56
N PHE A 560 16.55 -11.81 -40.24
CA PHE A 560 16.43 -10.60 -39.42
C PHE A 560 17.36 -9.48 -39.91
N ASN A 561 16.80 -8.31 -40.22
CA ASN A 561 17.49 -7.14 -40.75
C ASN A 561 17.25 -5.84 -39.96
N GLY A 562 17.16 -5.94 -38.64
CA GLY A 562 16.96 -4.78 -37.80
C GLY A 562 15.50 -4.51 -37.42
N TYR A 563 15.25 -3.32 -36.91
CA TYR A 563 13.92 -2.90 -36.47
C TYR A 563 13.39 -1.72 -37.28
N ILE A 564 12.10 -1.50 -37.24
CA ILE A 564 11.51 -0.26 -37.79
C ILE A 564 11.98 0.92 -36.90
N GLU A 565 12.35 2.01 -37.61
CA GLU A 565 12.81 3.22 -36.95
C GLU A 565 11.68 4.28 -36.91
N GLY A 566 11.57 5.00 -35.82
CA GLY A 566 10.74 6.18 -35.71
C GLY A 566 11.50 7.46 -35.97
N ASN A 567 10.82 8.58 -35.89
CA ASN A 567 11.38 9.89 -36.13
C ASN A 567 12.17 10.48 -34.97
N GLU A 568 12.14 9.84 -33.80
CA GLU A 568 12.78 10.29 -32.56
C GLU A 568 13.60 9.19 -31.91
N SER A 569 14.59 9.60 -31.12
CA SER A 569 15.40 8.65 -30.36
C SER A 569 14.62 8.17 -29.11
N ASN A 570 14.64 6.88 -28.90
CA ASN A 570 14.12 6.30 -27.66
C ASN A 570 15.09 6.49 -26.48
N TYR A 571 14.67 6.09 -25.29
CA TYR A 571 15.46 6.21 -24.07
C TYR A 571 16.81 5.46 -24.09
N LYS A 572 16.96 4.47 -24.98
CA LYS A 572 18.25 3.79 -25.20
C LYS A 572 19.16 4.56 -26.17
N GLY A 573 18.73 5.71 -26.67
CA GLY A 573 19.49 6.57 -27.56
C GLY A 573 19.60 6.05 -29.00
N ASN A 574 18.66 5.20 -29.42
CA ASN A 574 18.49 4.77 -30.83
C ASN A 574 17.08 5.13 -31.29
N ASN A 575 16.84 5.03 -32.60
CA ASN A 575 15.57 5.41 -33.20
C ASN A 575 14.62 4.22 -33.39
N ASN A 576 14.91 3.05 -32.84
CA ASN A 576 14.03 1.90 -32.97
C ASN A 576 12.68 2.18 -32.38
N LEU A 577 11.65 2.05 -33.19
CA LEU A 577 10.27 2.27 -32.76
C LEU A 577 9.88 1.21 -31.72
N LYS A 578 9.44 1.65 -30.55
CA LYS A 578 9.11 0.77 -29.46
C LYS A 578 7.68 1.00 -28.99
N PHE A 579 6.95 -0.08 -28.88
CA PHE A 579 5.60 -0.16 -28.31
C PHE A 579 5.64 -0.88 -26.95
N GLY A 580 4.50 -1.18 -26.38
CA GLY A 580 4.42 -2.07 -25.25
C GLY A 580 4.93 -3.49 -25.55
N ALA A 581 5.13 -4.29 -24.53
CA ALA A 581 5.63 -5.66 -24.67
C ALA A 581 4.74 -6.50 -25.59
N ASN A 582 5.33 -7.51 -26.22
CA ASN A 582 4.63 -8.43 -27.13
C ASN A 582 3.86 -7.72 -28.24
N SER A 583 4.52 -6.87 -28.96
CA SER A 583 3.91 -6.08 -30.01
C SER A 583 3.31 -6.95 -31.13
N VAL A 584 2.14 -6.58 -31.61
CA VAL A 584 1.41 -7.22 -32.70
C VAL A 584 1.22 -6.22 -33.83
N PRO A 585 2.14 -6.13 -34.78
CA PRO A 585 2.07 -5.15 -35.85
C PRO A 585 1.08 -5.56 -36.94
N ARG A 586 0.41 -4.55 -37.48
CA ARG A 586 -0.37 -4.62 -38.74
C ARG A 586 -0.19 -3.31 -39.46
N PHE A 587 -0.27 -3.35 -40.77
CA PHE A 587 -0.18 -2.16 -41.61
C PHE A 587 -1.53 -1.87 -42.27
N TYR A 588 -1.97 -0.61 -42.19
CA TYR A 588 -3.21 -0.13 -42.76
C TYR A 588 -3.11 1.37 -43.02
N ASP A 589 -3.66 1.84 -44.13
CA ASP A 589 -3.75 3.27 -44.43
C ASP A 589 -4.90 3.89 -43.62
N ILE A 590 -4.56 4.42 -42.47
CA ILE A 590 -5.54 4.90 -41.49
C ILE A 590 -6.10 6.27 -41.91
N ASP A 591 -5.25 7.15 -42.47
CA ASP A 591 -5.62 8.52 -42.75
C ASP A 591 -6.02 8.74 -44.20
N GLY A 592 -5.92 7.71 -45.02
CA GLY A 592 -6.33 7.71 -46.43
C GLY A 592 -5.36 8.51 -47.35
N ASP A 593 -4.11 8.63 -46.97
CA ASP A 593 -3.07 9.33 -47.73
C ASP A 593 -2.37 8.43 -48.74
N GLY A 594 -2.63 7.14 -48.67
CA GLY A 594 -2.08 6.13 -49.57
C GLY A 594 -0.81 5.44 -49.05
N ASN A 595 -0.25 5.90 -47.95
CA ASN A 595 0.83 5.21 -47.25
C ASN A 595 0.26 4.25 -46.23
N LYS A 596 0.95 3.16 -45.97
CA LYS A 596 0.54 2.26 -44.88
C LYS A 596 1.08 2.75 -43.53
N ASP A 597 0.17 3.00 -42.63
CA ASP A 597 0.46 3.29 -41.23
C ASP A 597 0.64 2.00 -40.44
N LEU A 598 1.26 2.10 -39.25
CA LEU A 598 1.49 0.98 -38.39
C LEU A 598 0.43 0.95 -37.24
N VAL A 599 -0.34 -0.12 -37.18
CA VAL A 599 -1.28 -0.41 -36.10
C VAL A 599 -0.68 -1.50 -35.27
N VAL A 600 -0.54 -1.28 -33.95
CA VAL A 600 0.15 -2.21 -33.05
C VAL A 600 -0.68 -2.50 -31.83
N GLY A 601 -1.03 -3.75 -31.67
CA GLY A 601 -1.48 -4.26 -30.40
C GLY A 601 -0.28 -4.42 -29.47
N SER A 602 -0.40 -4.02 -28.24
CA SER A 602 0.63 -4.22 -27.24
C SER A 602 0.04 -4.65 -25.90
N LEU A 603 0.85 -5.36 -25.19
CA LEU A 603 0.47 -6.03 -23.99
C LEU A 603 1.32 -5.49 -22.88
N GLU A 604 0.97 -4.37 -22.40
CA GLU A 604 1.81 -3.79 -21.41
C GLU A 604 1.59 -4.35 -20.06
N TYR A 605 0.38 -4.55 -19.79
CA TYR A 605 0.02 -5.02 -18.54
C TYR A 605 -0.14 -6.44 -18.58
N GLY A 606 -0.26 -7.00 -17.62
CA GLY A 606 -0.61 -8.26 -17.55
C GLY A 606 0.02 -9.21 -18.49
N MET A 607 0.70 -8.73 -19.32
CA MET A 607 1.62 -9.50 -20.11
C MET A 607 3.03 -9.37 -19.61
N ALA A 608 3.15 -8.75 -18.50
CA ALA A 608 4.34 -8.92 -17.75
C ALA A 608 4.55 -10.41 -17.57
N VAL A 609 5.59 -10.90 -18.16
CA VAL A 609 5.96 -12.30 -17.99
C VAL A 609 6.35 -12.50 -16.55
N PRO A 610 5.73 -13.45 -15.83
CA PRO A 610 6.08 -13.70 -14.45
C PRO A 610 7.59 -13.88 -14.29
N ILE A 611 8.17 -13.29 -13.27
CA ILE A 611 9.62 -13.34 -13.03
C ILE A 611 10.15 -14.77 -12.88
N ASP A 612 9.31 -15.71 -12.51
CA ASP A 612 9.60 -17.15 -12.41
C ASP A 612 9.38 -17.92 -13.72
N SER A 613 8.87 -17.27 -14.77
CA SER A 613 8.69 -17.87 -16.08
C SER A 613 10.02 -18.09 -16.81
N ASP A 614 10.12 -19.17 -17.59
CA ASP A 614 11.25 -19.43 -18.48
C ASP A 614 11.39 -18.37 -19.60
N TYR A 615 10.32 -17.60 -19.84
CA TYR A 615 10.30 -16.54 -20.83
C TYR A 615 10.67 -15.16 -20.25
N PHE A 616 10.92 -15.05 -18.94
CA PHE A 616 11.28 -13.77 -18.33
C PHE A 616 12.70 -13.33 -18.75
N PRO A 617 12.84 -12.27 -19.54
CA PRO A 617 14.11 -11.96 -20.22
C PRO A 617 15.18 -11.38 -19.30
N TYR A 618 14.79 -10.89 -18.13
CA TYR A 618 15.70 -10.23 -17.18
C TYR A 618 16.06 -11.09 -15.97
N ARG A 619 15.85 -12.41 -16.04
CA ARG A 619 16.06 -13.32 -14.92
C ARG A 619 17.45 -13.21 -14.29
N GLU A 620 18.49 -13.19 -15.12
CA GLU A 620 19.87 -13.07 -14.63
C GLU A 620 20.16 -11.69 -14.02
N LYS A 621 19.63 -10.62 -14.64
CA LYS A 621 19.77 -9.25 -14.13
C LYS A 621 19.09 -9.11 -12.78
N LEU A 622 17.84 -9.56 -12.67
CA LEU A 622 17.07 -9.54 -11.42
C LEU A 622 17.76 -10.35 -10.33
N GLN A 623 18.20 -11.57 -10.62
CA GLN A 623 18.93 -12.40 -9.65
C GLN A 623 20.18 -11.68 -9.14
N LYS A 624 20.97 -11.11 -10.05
CA LYS A 624 22.18 -10.35 -9.68
C LYS A 624 21.87 -9.14 -8.79
N GLN A 625 20.79 -8.41 -9.10
CA GLN A 625 20.36 -7.26 -8.31
C GLN A 625 19.89 -7.69 -6.93
N LEU A 626 19.05 -8.73 -6.84
CA LEU A 626 18.55 -9.27 -5.57
C LEU A 626 19.68 -9.85 -4.71
N ASP A 627 20.67 -10.50 -5.31
CA ASP A 627 21.86 -10.95 -4.60
C ASP A 627 22.66 -9.75 -4.06
N GLY A 628 22.76 -8.67 -4.82
CA GLY A 628 23.35 -7.42 -4.40
C GLY A 628 22.61 -6.78 -3.23
N PHE A 629 21.29 -6.75 -3.25
CA PHE A 629 20.48 -6.26 -2.15
C PHE A 629 20.69 -7.10 -0.89
N LYS A 630 20.61 -8.41 -1.02
CA LYS A 630 20.87 -9.35 0.08
C LYS A 630 22.27 -9.16 0.69
N ASP A 631 23.27 -8.93 -0.14
CA ASP A 631 24.65 -8.67 0.30
C ASP A 631 24.80 -7.37 1.07
N ARG A 632 23.96 -6.40 0.83
CA ARG A 632 23.91 -5.13 1.55
C ARG A 632 22.91 -5.11 2.70
N GLY A 633 22.13 -6.17 2.87
CA GLY A 633 21.10 -6.26 3.91
C GLY A 633 19.84 -5.45 3.59
N ILE A 634 19.55 -5.27 2.29
CA ILE A 634 18.32 -4.62 1.83
C ILE A 634 17.17 -5.62 1.82
N TYR A 635 16.07 -5.22 2.38
CA TYR A 635 14.84 -6.00 2.41
C TYR A 635 14.09 -5.91 1.08
N VAL A 636 13.57 -7.05 0.64
CA VAL A 636 12.67 -7.15 -0.50
C VAL A 636 11.39 -7.86 -0.04
N GLY A 637 10.29 -7.13 -0.06
CA GLY A 637 8.94 -7.61 0.26
C GLY A 637 8.13 -7.96 -0.98
N VAL A 638 6.91 -8.40 -0.76
CA VAL A 638 5.97 -8.76 -1.81
C VAL A 638 5.15 -7.55 -2.23
N HIS A 639 5.11 -7.26 -3.52
CA HIS A 639 4.08 -6.39 -4.08
C HIS A 639 2.95 -7.27 -4.60
N ALA A 640 1.74 -7.06 -4.11
CA ALA A 640 0.60 -7.83 -4.58
C ALA A 640 0.36 -7.56 -6.07
N LEU A 641 0.16 -8.63 -6.83
CA LEU A 641 -0.05 -8.52 -8.27
C LEU A 641 -1.32 -7.76 -8.61
N SER A 642 -2.35 -8.00 -7.84
CA SER A 642 -3.65 -7.38 -8.00
C SER A 642 -4.03 -6.63 -6.74
N ASN A 643 -4.66 -5.50 -6.93
CA ASN A 643 -5.28 -4.76 -5.84
C ASN A 643 -6.64 -5.33 -5.47
N GLU A 644 -7.12 -6.29 -6.25
CA GLU A 644 -8.48 -6.74 -6.26
C GLU A 644 -8.51 -8.24 -6.46
N TYR A 645 -8.86 -8.96 -5.42
CA TYR A 645 -9.07 -10.39 -5.49
C TYR A 645 -10.55 -10.70 -5.42
N ALA A 646 -11.02 -11.48 -6.37
CA ALA A 646 -12.44 -11.79 -6.48
C ALA A 646 -12.96 -12.59 -5.30
N ASP A 647 -12.13 -13.45 -4.73
CA ASP A 647 -12.47 -14.28 -3.59
C ASP A 647 -11.22 -14.90 -2.94
N SER A 648 -11.42 -15.57 -1.81
CA SER A 648 -10.31 -16.21 -1.08
C SER A 648 -9.60 -17.34 -1.85
N THR A 649 -10.24 -17.92 -2.85
CA THR A 649 -9.62 -18.96 -3.68
C THR A 649 -8.64 -18.34 -4.66
N HIS A 650 -9.00 -17.23 -5.26
CA HIS A 650 -8.11 -16.46 -6.14
C HIS A 650 -6.93 -15.91 -5.34
N ASP A 651 -7.18 -15.36 -4.16
CA ASP A 651 -6.14 -14.90 -3.24
C ASP A 651 -5.11 -15.98 -2.96
N GLN A 652 -5.56 -17.14 -2.53
CA GLN A 652 -4.67 -18.25 -2.15
C GLN A 652 -3.81 -18.72 -3.33
N ARG A 653 -4.41 -18.81 -4.50
CA ARG A 653 -3.71 -19.22 -5.72
C ARG A 653 -2.67 -18.20 -6.14
N GLU A 654 -3.02 -16.91 -6.10
CA GLU A 654 -2.09 -15.84 -6.43
C GLU A 654 -0.93 -15.77 -5.45
N LEU A 655 -1.21 -15.91 -4.16
CA LEU A 655 -0.17 -15.97 -3.14
C LEU A 655 0.75 -17.18 -3.31
N GLU A 656 0.23 -18.33 -3.73
CA GLU A 656 1.05 -19.51 -4.05
C GLU A 656 1.97 -19.24 -5.25
N TYR A 657 1.47 -18.61 -6.30
CA TYR A 657 2.29 -18.24 -7.45
C TYR A 657 3.38 -17.22 -7.09
N GLN A 658 3.04 -16.19 -6.33
CA GLN A 658 4.01 -15.21 -5.86
C GLN A 658 5.07 -15.85 -4.97
N LYS A 659 4.68 -16.74 -4.06
CA LYS A 659 5.60 -17.49 -3.21
C LYS A 659 6.59 -18.32 -4.02
N ASN A 660 6.10 -19.07 -5.02
CA ASN A 660 6.96 -19.87 -5.89
C ASN A 660 7.97 -18.98 -6.64
N ALA A 661 7.54 -17.82 -7.11
CA ALA A 661 8.42 -16.83 -7.75
C ALA A 661 9.52 -16.36 -6.77
N PHE A 662 9.17 -15.94 -5.58
CA PHE A 662 10.11 -15.50 -4.55
C PHE A 662 11.11 -16.59 -4.18
N GLU A 663 10.64 -17.82 -3.94
CA GLU A 663 11.50 -18.97 -3.63
C GLU A 663 12.47 -19.28 -4.77
N SER A 664 12.07 -19.08 -6.04
CA SER A 664 12.93 -19.28 -7.20
C SER A 664 14.14 -18.35 -7.25
N TYR A 665 14.04 -17.18 -6.61
CA TYR A 665 15.12 -16.20 -6.46
C TYR A 665 15.82 -16.28 -5.09
N GLY A 666 15.41 -17.21 -4.22
CA GLY A 666 15.97 -17.34 -2.87
C GLY A 666 15.58 -16.20 -1.93
N LEU A 667 14.46 -15.54 -2.19
CA LEU A 667 13.89 -14.52 -1.32
C LEU A 667 13.10 -15.16 -0.17
N PRO A 668 13.13 -14.56 1.02
CA PRO A 668 12.32 -15.04 2.14
C PRO A 668 10.85 -14.73 1.88
N TRP A 669 9.99 -15.70 2.18
CA TRP A 669 8.54 -15.53 2.10
C TRP A 669 7.90 -15.44 3.48
N ILE A 670 8.10 -16.45 4.30
CA ILE A 670 7.50 -16.50 5.65
C ILE A 670 8.06 -15.37 6.53
N GLY A 671 7.18 -14.60 7.11
CA GLY A 671 7.54 -13.44 7.92
C GLY A 671 7.89 -12.21 7.11
N SER A 672 7.54 -12.18 5.83
CA SER A 672 7.61 -11.00 4.98
C SER A 672 6.35 -10.15 5.09
N GLY A 673 6.41 -8.95 4.52
CA GLY A 673 5.26 -8.07 4.32
C GLY A 673 4.75 -8.12 2.90
N VAL A 674 3.55 -7.63 2.74
CA VAL A 674 2.93 -7.42 1.45
C VAL A 674 2.50 -5.98 1.30
N ASN A 675 2.82 -5.38 0.17
CA ASN A 675 2.19 -4.16 -0.28
C ASN A 675 1.01 -4.51 -1.19
N GLN A 676 -0.17 -4.20 -0.74
CA GLN A 676 -1.38 -4.34 -1.54
C GLN A 676 -2.20 -3.09 -1.42
N HIS A 677 -2.32 -2.37 -2.51
CA HIS A 677 -3.10 -1.16 -2.55
C HIS A 677 -4.60 -1.47 -2.39
N THR A 678 -5.21 -0.89 -1.38
CA THR A 678 -6.63 -1.08 -1.09
C THR A 678 -7.49 0.10 -1.56
N TRP A 679 -7.06 0.75 -2.59
CA TRP A 679 -7.54 2.05 -2.95
C TRP A 679 -8.92 2.13 -3.61
N ARG A 680 -9.71 1.11 -3.62
CA ARG A 680 -10.94 1.15 -4.38
C ARG A 680 -12.19 0.79 -3.63
N THR A 681 -12.37 1.32 -2.46
CA THR A 681 -13.56 0.98 -1.69
C THR A 681 -14.64 2.05 -1.67
N SER A 682 -14.62 3.06 -2.52
CA SER A 682 -15.69 4.04 -2.49
C SER A 682 -16.65 3.89 -3.68
N LYS A 683 -17.85 3.43 -3.42
CA LYS A 683 -19.00 3.53 -4.32
C LYS A 683 -19.51 4.97 -4.52
N ILE A 684 -18.79 5.97 -4.05
CA ILE A 684 -19.30 7.32 -4.02
C ILE A 684 -19.16 7.95 -5.38
N GLY A 685 -20.26 7.98 -6.10
CA GLY A 685 -20.45 8.70 -7.35
C GLY A 685 -19.99 8.02 -8.62
N TYR A 686 -19.50 6.79 -8.56
CA TYR A 686 -19.21 5.97 -9.72
C TYR A 686 -19.78 4.58 -9.51
N ASP A 687 -20.48 4.08 -10.51
CA ASP A 687 -21.00 2.71 -10.58
C ASP A 687 -19.86 1.70 -10.79
N THR A 688 -18.79 1.80 -10.04
CA THR A 688 -17.72 0.83 -10.08
C THR A 688 -17.90 -0.14 -8.94
N HIS A 689 -18.18 -1.37 -9.28
CA HIS A 689 -18.20 -2.44 -8.32
C HIS A 689 -16.80 -2.69 -7.79
N PHE A 690 -16.65 -2.65 -6.47
CA PHE A 690 -15.44 -3.01 -5.77
C PHE A 690 -15.57 -4.39 -5.18
N ASP A 691 -15.97 -5.30 -6.00
CA ASP A 691 -16.32 -6.65 -5.59
C ASP A 691 -15.09 -7.51 -5.31
N ASN A 692 -13.91 -6.90 -5.34
CA ASN A 692 -12.72 -7.69 -5.54
C ASN A 692 -11.84 -7.85 -4.33
N MET A 693 -12.16 -7.18 -3.23
CA MET A 693 -11.64 -7.60 -1.95
C MET A 693 -12.68 -8.52 -1.34
N SER A 694 -12.35 -9.78 -1.19
CA SER A 694 -13.19 -10.75 -0.47
C SER A 694 -13.34 -10.37 1.01
N GLY A 695 -13.11 -9.12 1.31
CA GLY A 695 -13.18 -8.53 2.62
C GLY A 695 -12.05 -9.01 3.53
N TYR A 696 -12.22 -8.68 4.79
CA TYR A 696 -11.27 -9.02 5.82
C TYR A 696 -11.01 -10.54 5.95
N ASP A 697 -12.07 -11.33 5.94
CA ASP A 697 -11.99 -12.79 6.08
C ASP A 697 -11.43 -13.49 4.84
N GLY A 698 -11.34 -12.79 3.73
CA GLY A 698 -10.76 -13.30 2.48
C GLY A 698 -9.30 -12.89 2.33
N THR A 699 -9.08 -11.72 1.78
CA THR A 699 -7.75 -11.25 1.34
C THR A 699 -6.73 -11.19 2.48
N TYR A 700 -7.03 -10.47 3.54
CA TYR A 700 -6.07 -10.29 4.63
C TYR A 700 -5.80 -11.59 5.40
N LYS A 701 -6.84 -12.40 5.57
CA LYS A 701 -6.70 -13.72 6.19
C LYS A 701 -5.83 -14.63 5.33
N SER A 702 -6.03 -14.64 4.03
CA SER A 702 -5.23 -15.44 3.09
C SER A 702 -3.77 -15.02 3.10
N GLN A 703 -3.47 -13.73 3.14
CA GLN A 703 -2.11 -13.22 3.26
C GLN A 703 -1.44 -13.68 4.56
N PHE A 704 -2.13 -13.53 5.69
CA PHE A 704 -1.61 -13.95 6.98
C PHE A 704 -1.36 -15.45 7.06
N ASP A 705 -2.33 -16.27 6.60
CA ASP A 705 -2.22 -17.72 6.56
C ASP A 705 -1.08 -18.17 5.62
N ALA A 706 -0.80 -17.42 4.56
CA ALA A 706 0.34 -17.64 3.67
C ALA A 706 1.69 -17.24 4.29
N GLY A 707 1.71 -16.58 5.44
CA GLY A 707 2.92 -16.17 6.16
C GLY A 707 3.36 -14.73 5.92
N LEU A 708 2.49 -13.89 5.37
CA LEU A 708 2.71 -12.46 5.19
C LEU A 708 2.13 -11.70 6.40
N TYR A 709 3.00 -11.29 7.31
CA TYR A 709 2.59 -10.89 8.65
C TYR A 709 2.35 -9.39 8.83
N TRP A 710 2.63 -8.57 7.81
CA TRP A 710 2.21 -7.18 7.77
C TRP A 710 1.79 -6.78 6.36
N ASN A 711 1.00 -5.72 6.28
CA ASN A 711 0.59 -5.11 5.04
C ASN A 711 0.93 -3.61 5.07
N SER A 712 1.66 -3.15 4.07
CA SER A 712 2.07 -1.74 3.92
C SER A 712 1.27 -0.99 2.85
N GLY A 713 0.43 -1.68 2.08
CA GLY A 713 -0.30 -1.10 0.95
C GLY A 713 -1.68 -0.53 1.28
N SER A 714 -2.14 -0.66 2.53
CA SER A 714 -3.47 -0.19 2.90
C SER A 714 -3.54 1.34 2.86
N GLN A 715 -4.12 1.86 1.81
CA GLN A 715 -4.40 3.29 1.68
C GLN A 715 -5.81 3.60 2.18
N THR A 716 -6.03 4.85 2.57
CA THR A 716 -7.39 5.27 2.91
C THR A 716 -8.29 5.16 1.69
N PRO A 717 -9.52 4.66 1.83
CA PRO A 717 -10.43 4.40 0.72
C PRO A 717 -10.70 5.58 -0.21
N ASN A 718 -10.36 6.76 0.18
CA ASN A 718 -10.79 7.98 -0.46
C ASN A 718 -9.79 8.65 -1.37
N SER A 719 -8.59 8.11 -1.48
CA SER A 719 -7.53 8.72 -2.29
C SER A 719 -7.90 8.88 -3.78
N ILE A 720 -8.88 8.12 -4.27
CA ILE A 720 -9.31 8.20 -5.66
C ILE A 720 -10.60 8.97 -5.85
N ALA A 721 -11.55 8.81 -4.96
CA ALA A 721 -12.85 9.46 -5.07
C ALA A 721 -12.78 10.94 -4.69
N VAL A 722 -11.81 11.32 -3.90
CA VAL A 722 -11.64 12.64 -3.35
C VAL A 722 -10.17 13.04 -3.41
N PRO A 723 -9.72 13.70 -4.48
CA PRO A 723 -8.31 14.07 -4.67
C PRO A 723 -7.70 14.87 -3.53
N GLU A 724 -8.50 15.58 -2.75
CA GLU A 724 -8.04 16.34 -1.60
C GLU A 724 -7.96 15.55 -0.30
N VAL A 725 -8.51 14.35 -0.29
CA VAL A 725 -8.40 13.40 0.83
C VAL A 725 -7.59 12.19 0.36
N SER A 726 -6.35 12.39 0.10
CA SER A 726 -5.43 11.31 -0.25
C SER A 726 -4.95 10.57 1.00
N ALA A 727 -4.32 9.43 0.80
CA ALA A 727 -3.57 8.72 1.85
C ALA A 727 -2.54 9.63 2.53
N GLU A 728 -2.12 10.67 1.83
CA GLU A 728 -1.23 11.71 2.31
C GLU A 728 -1.82 12.52 3.47
N ASN A 729 -3.12 12.42 3.68
CA ASN A 729 -3.90 13.21 4.62
C ASN A 729 -4.34 12.42 5.86
N SER A 730 -3.63 11.38 6.23
CA SER A 730 -4.03 10.47 7.29
C SER A 730 -3.05 10.45 8.45
N ILE A 731 -3.56 10.40 9.68
CA ILE A 731 -2.76 10.02 10.84
C ILE A 731 -2.75 8.48 10.88
N LEU A 732 -1.64 7.88 10.51
CA LEU A 732 -1.55 6.45 10.28
C LEU A 732 -0.84 5.75 11.44
N VAL A 733 -1.58 5.49 12.49
CA VAL A 733 -1.09 4.67 13.60
C VAL A 733 -1.18 3.21 13.20
N PRO A 734 -0.10 2.45 13.20
CA PRO A 734 -0.15 1.02 12.93
C PRO A 734 -1.08 0.29 13.89
N PHE A 735 -1.75 -0.74 13.42
CA PHE A 735 -2.67 -1.55 14.22
C PHE A 735 -2.72 -2.99 13.73
N TYR A 736 -3.14 -3.90 14.59
CA TYR A 736 -3.37 -5.29 14.22
C TYR A 736 -4.81 -5.52 13.76
N LEU A 737 -4.94 -6.30 12.72
CA LEU A 737 -6.20 -6.92 12.33
C LEU A 737 -6.51 -8.11 13.25
N ASP A 738 -7.78 -8.53 13.27
CA ASP A 738 -8.24 -9.66 14.10
C ASP A 738 -7.51 -10.98 13.83
N ASN A 739 -7.00 -11.16 12.60
CA ASN A 739 -6.19 -12.33 12.25
C ASN A 739 -4.74 -12.26 12.76
N GLY A 740 -4.31 -11.12 13.27
CA GLY A 740 -2.95 -10.89 13.75
C GLY A 740 -1.99 -10.27 12.74
N GLN A 741 -2.46 -9.90 11.55
CA GLN A 741 -1.65 -9.15 10.57
C GLN A 741 -1.48 -7.71 11.02
N LEU A 742 -0.25 -7.21 10.97
CA LEU A 742 0.06 -5.82 11.29
C LEU A 742 -0.17 -4.92 10.07
N MET A 743 -0.98 -3.90 10.23
CA MET A 743 -1.17 -2.87 9.21
C MET A 743 -0.17 -1.74 9.44
N LEU A 744 0.84 -1.69 8.58
CA LEU A 744 1.73 -0.53 8.43
C LEU A 744 1.18 0.30 7.29
N GLN A 745 0.84 1.51 7.48
CA GLN A 745 0.20 2.25 6.40
C GLN A 745 1.18 3.22 5.77
N PRO A 746 1.31 3.23 4.43
CA PRO A 746 2.06 4.28 3.79
C PRO A 746 1.34 5.60 4.03
N SER A 747 2.03 6.49 4.69
CA SER A 747 1.43 7.74 5.10
C SER A 747 1.57 8.82 4.05
N ASN A 748 2.60 8.76 3.21
CA ASN A 748 2.86 9.87 2.30
C ASN A 748 3.66 9.44 1.09
N THR A 749 3.27 9.93 -0.07
CA THR A 749 4.22 10.08 -1.15
C THR A 749 5.20 11.23 -0.82
N PRO A 750 6.40 11.23 -1.36
CA PRO A 750 7.36 12.32 -1.17
C PRO A 750 6.88 13.69 -1.66
N ASN A 751 5.85 13.69 -2.49
CA ASN A 751 5.14 14.89 -2.91
C ASN A 751 4.08 15.32 -1.89
N GLY A 752 3.92 14.52 -0.85
CA GLY A 752 2.87 14.68 0.13
C GLY A 752 2.95 15.98 0.90
N ASN A 753 1.81 16.34 1.41
CA ASN A 753 1.62 17.54 2.17
C ASN A 753 2.48 17.46 3.45
N SER A 754 3.48 18.31 3.57
CA SER A 754 4.33 18.43 4.75
C SER A 754 3.55 18.60 6.06
N GLU A 755 2.30 19.09 5.96
CA GLU A 755 1.41 19.25 7.10
C GLU A 755 1.03 17.91 7.75
N PHE A 756 0.83 16.85 6.95
CA PHE A 756 0.47 15.53 7.50
C PHE A 756 1.66 14.79 8.06
N SER A 757 2.83 14.94 7.47
CA SER A 757 4.07 14.48 8.10
C SER A 757 4.31 15.19 9.43
N ALA A 758 3.99 16.48 9.52
CA ALA A 758 4.04 17.23 10.76
C ALA A 758 3.04 16.71 11.80
N ILE A 759 1.81 16.38 11.39
CA ILE A 759 0.79 15.76 12.25
C ILE A 759 1.24 14.37 12.73
N SER A 760 1.72 13.52 11.82
CA SER A 760 2.26 12.20 12.18
C SER A 760 3.41 12.31 13.19
N ALA A 761 4.33 13.23 12.95
CA ALA A 761 5.44 13.50 13.84
C ALA A 761 5.02 14.06 15.21
N LYS A 762 3.95 14.84 15.26
CA LYS A 762 3.35 15.36 16.49
C LYS A 762 2.87 14.25 17.43
N TYR A 763 2.40 13.16 16.85
CA TYR A 763 1.96 11.96 17.59
C TYR A 763 3.02 10.88 17.67
N GLU A 764 4.22 11.15 17.15
CA GLU A 764 5.38 10.23 17.16
C GLU A 764 5.06 8.86 16.54
N VAL A 765 4.12 8.83 15.60
CA VAL A 765 3.81 7.62 14.85
C VAL A 765 4.85 7.36 13.77
N PRO A 766 5.13 6.09 13.43
CA PRO A 766 6.03 5.77 12.34
C PRO A 766 5.56 6.36 11.03
N ILE A 767 6.49 6.76 10.18
CA ILE A 767 6.19 7.29 8.84
C ILE A 767 6.75 6.31 7.81
N LEU A 768 5.91 5.90 6.88
CA LEU A 768 6.29 5.08 5.74
C LEU A 768 6.01 5.87 4.46
N PHE A 769 7.06 6.20 3.74
CA PHE A 769 6.98 6.81 2.42
C PHE A 769 7.04 5.73 1.35
N TYR A 770 6.34 5.91 0.25
CA TYR A 770 6.47 5.02 -0.90
C TYR A 770 6.72 5.79 -2.19
N ASN A 771 7.36 5.12 -3.12
CA ASN A 771 7.59 5.62 -4.47
C ASN A 771 7.83 4.46 -5.42
N HIS A 772 7.81 4.73 -6.71
CA HIS A 772 8.12 3.78 -7.75
C HIS A 772 9.55 3.98 -8.24
N CYS A 773 10.39 2.96 -8.13
CA CYS A 773 11.78 3.07 -8.53
C CYS A 773 12.00 3.16 -10.04
N ASP A 774 11.00 2.73 -10.81
CA ASP A 774 11.06 2.71 -12.28
C ASP A 774 11.05 4.09 -12.93
N TYR A 775 10.65 5.13 -12.22
CA TYR A 775 10.66 6.49 -12.76
C TYR A 775 12.01 7.20 -12.67
N VAL A 776 12.89 6.73 -11.83
CA VAL A 776 14.15 7.41 -11.50
C VAL A 776 14.98 7.76 -12.72
N TYR A 777 15.02 6.88 -13.72
CA TYR A 777 15.83 7.14 -14.91
C TYR A 777 15.33 8.31 -15.76
N ARG A 778 14.02 8.64 -15.67
CA ARG A 778 13.42 9.76 -16.40
C ARG A 778 13.42 11.05 -15.61
N GLU A 779 13.28 10.91 -14.32
CA GLU A 779 13.00 11.99 -13.38
C GLU A 779 14.02 12.06 -12.24
N GLN A 780 15.27 11.71 -12.53
CA GLN A 780 16.32 11.58 -11.52
C GLN A 780 16.42 12.81 -10.61
N ASP A 781 16.45 14.01 -11.18
CA ASP A 781 16.56 15.26 -10.39
C ASP A 781 15.33 15.47 -9.50
N SER A 782 14.14 15.15 -10.00
CA SER A 782 12.89 15.23 -9.24
C SER A 782 12.86 14.21 -8.11
N GLU A 783 13.32 12.99 -8.36
CA GLU A 783 13.39 11.95 -7.33
C GLU A 783 14.42 12.29 -6.25
N GLU A 784 15.56 12.85 -6.62
CA GLU A 784 16.56 13.31 -5.66
C GLU A 784 16.00 14.46 -4.79
N GLU A 785 15.26 15.39 -5.37
CA GLU A 785 14.55 16.45 -4.62
C GLU A 785 13.55 15.89 -3.60
N LYS A 786 12.82 14.83 -3.97
CA LYS A 786 11.89 14.16 -3.07
C LYS A 786 12.63 13.52 -1.88
N ILE A 787 13.73 12.83 -2.13
CA ILE A 787 14.56 12.22 -1.08
C ILE A 787 15.14 13.30 -0.16
N GLU A 788 15.68 14.36 -0.71
CA GLU A 788 16.20 15.51 0.06
C GLU A 788 15.12 16.13 0.93
N LYS A 789 13.91 16.27 0.39
CA LYS A 789 12.76 16.81 1.12
C LYS A 789 12.35 15.90 2.28
N VAL A 790 12.31 14.59 2.08
CA VAL A 790 12.06 13.63 3.14
C VAL A 790 13.14 13.66 4.20
N ASP A 791 14.39 13.72 3.79
CA ASP A 791 15.53 13.83 4.71
C ASP A 791 15.41 15.06 5.61
N THR A 792 15.06 16.21 5.03
CA THR A 792 14.79 17.45 5.78
C THR A 792 13.65 17.27 6.77
N LEU A 793 12.54 16.65 6.35
CA LEU A 793 11.43 16.38 7.25
C LEU A 793 11.80 15.46 8.41
N VAL A 794 12.55 14.40 8.12
CA VAL A 794 13.02 13.44 9.14
C VAL A 794 13.99 14.11 10.13
N ASP A 795 14.89 14.95 9.63
CA ASP A 795 15.82 15.71 10.46
C ASP A 795 15.11 16.74 11.34
N ASP A 796 14.13 17.46 10.81
CA ASP A 796 13.35 18.46 11.55
C ASP A 796 12.55 17.84 12.70
N TYR A 797 12.04 16.62 12.51
CA TYR A 797 11.25 15.91 13.52
C TYR A 797 12.05 14.90 14.35
N GLY A 798 13.30 14.63 13.94
CA GLY A 798 14.21 13.77 14.69
C GLY A 798 13.93 12.28 14.58
N TYR A 799 13.41 11.82 13.46
CA TYR A 799 13.20 10.40 13.17
C TYR A 799 14.53 9.69 12.85
N ASN A 800 14.58 8.40 13.17
CA ASN A 800 15.59 7.50 12.60
C ASN A 800 15.08 6.90 11.31
N PHE A 801 15.95 6.62 10.35
CA PHE A 801 15.59 5.95 9.12
C PHE A 801 15.88 4.44 9.20
N VAL A 802 14.90 3.60 8.81
CA VAL A 802 14.98 2.13 8.86
C VAL A 802 14.29 1.51 7.65
N GLN A 803 14.48 0.22 7.44
CA GLN A 803 13.75 -0.53 6.42
C GLN A 803 12.35 -0.92 6.91
N GLU A 804 11.44 -1.20 5.99
CA GLU A 804 10.06 -1.55 6.30
C GLU A 804 9.94 -2.77 7.21
N ASN A 805 10.67 -3.85 6.93
CA ASN A 805 10.67 -5.04 7.78
C ASN A 805 11.20 -4.75 9.20
N GLN A 806 12.11 -3.79 9.32
CA GLN A 806 12.62 -3.33 10.61
C GLN A 806 11.55 -2.51 11.33
N LEU A 807 10.85 -1.62 10.59
CA LEU A 807 9.72 -0.85 11.11
C LEU A 807 8.60 -1.76 11.61
N ALA A 808 8.22 -2.79 10.83
CA ALA A 808 7.21 -3.77 11.23
C ALA A 808 7.57 -4.48 12.55
N LYS A 809 8.81 -4.97 12.65
CA LYS A 809 9.28 -5.64 13.86
C LYS A 809 9.40 -4.70 15.07
N MET A 810 9.80 -3.45 14.87
CA MET A 810 9.87 -2.43 15.92
C MET A 810 8.48 -2.11 16.45
N THR A 811 7.51 -1.91 15.59
CA THR A 811 6.11 -1.68 15.94
C THR A 811 5.55 -2.88 16.71
N ALA A 812 5.74 -4.08 16.18
CA ALA A 812 5.31 -5.31 16.82
C ALA A 812 5.96 -5.49 18.21
N ALA A 813 7.24 -5.20 18.34
CA ALA A 813 7.96 -5.29 19.62
C ALA A 813 7.45 -4.26 20.62
N ALA A 814 7.16 -3.04 20.22
CA ALA A 814 6.57 -2.02 21.09
C ALA A 814 5.19 -2.47 21.62
N TYR A 815 4.29 -2.88 20.72
CA TYR A 815 2.96 -3.37 21.12
C TYR A 815 3.00 -4.64 21.95
N ASN A 816 3.98 -5.50 21.74
CA ASN A 816 4.19 -6.73 22.51
C ASN A 816 4.92 -6.49 23.84
N SER A 817 5.34 -5.28 24.13
CA SER A 817 6.01 -4.94 25.39
C SER A 817 5.01 -4.62 26.47
N ARG A 818 5.21 -5.22 27.66
CA ARG A 818 4.60 -4.81 28.91
C ARG A 818 5.65 -4.10 29.73
N VAL A 819 5.39 -2.86 30.09
CA VAL A 819 6.29 -2.06 30.91
C VAL A 819 5.74 -2.03 32.34
N SER A 820 6.61 -2.31 33.31
CA SER A 820 6.34 -2.11 34.73
C SER A 820 7.09 -0.88 35.21
N ALA A 821 6.38 -0.03 35.92
CA ALA A 821 6.91 1.21 36.47
C ALA A 821 6.80 1.20 38.00
N LYS A 822 7.87 1.52 38.66
CA LYS A 822 7.88 1.64 40.12
C LYS A 822 8.60 2.90 40.54
N TRP A 823 7.90 3.73 41.34
CA TRP A 823 8.50 4.88 41.99
C TRP A 823 8.97 4.52 43.40
N ASP A 824 10.25 4.66 43.65
CA ASP A 824 10.81 4.42 44.98
C ASP A 824 11.70 5.62 45.40
N ASN A 825 11.28 6.29 46.44
CA ASN A 825 11.84 7.57 46.91
C ASN A 825 11.85 8.61 45.77
N ASP A 826 13.04 9.02 45.31
CA ASP A 826 13.21 10.00 44.21
C ASP A 826 13.60 9.34 42.88
N THR A 827 13.32 8.05 42.73
CA THR A 827 13.75 7.29 41.54
C THR A 827 12.59 6.52 40.94
N LEU A 828 12.37 6.72 39.65
CA LEU A 828 11.46 5.91 38.83
C LEU A 828 12.27 4.78 38.17
N TYR A 829 11.84 3.56 38.44
CA TYR A 829 12.38 2.35 37.79
C TYR A 829 11.40 1.86 36.78
N LEU A 830 11.88 1.57 35.57
CA LEU A 830 11.10 0.98 34.49
C LEU A 830 11.78 -0.31 34.03
N SER A 831 10.98 -1.31 33.73
CA SER A 831 11.45 -2.57 33.12
C SER A 831 10.40 -3.08 32.14
N ALA A 832 10.82 -3.83 31.13
CA ALA A 832 9.94 -4.40 30.13
C ALA A 832 10.06 -5.92 30.09
N ALA A 833 8.94 -6.56 29.71
CA ALA A 833 8.88 -7.96 29.33
C ALA A 833 7.97 -8.11 28.11
N ALA A 834 8.21 -9.10 27.29
CA ALA A 834 7.30 -9.45 26.22
C ALA A 834 5.95 -9.93 26.79
N LYS A 835 4.84 -9.54 26.17
CA LYS A 835 3.51 -10.07 26.48
C LYS A 835 3.41 -11.53 26.03
N SER A 836 3.99 -11.86 24.87
CA SER A 836 4.07 -13.21 24.33
C SER A 836 5.34 -13.37 23.46
N GLU A 837 5.92 -14.57 23.46
CA GLU A 837 6.97 -14.96 22.53
C GLU A 837 6.40 -15.70 21.31
N ASP A 838 5.10 -15.95 21.28
CA ASP A 838 4.42 -16.74 20.25
C ASP A 838 3.72 -15.89 19.18
N ILE A 839 4.02 -14.59 19.10
CA ILE A 839 3.50 -13.73 18.03
C ILE A 839 4.33 -13.88 16.74
N PRO A 840 3.73 -13.80 15.55
CA PRO A 840 4.40 -14.03 14.27
C PRO A 840 5.64 -13.15 14.02
N LEU A 841 5.61 -11.90 14.47
CA LEU A 841 6.70 -10.94 14.30
C LEU A 841 7.65 -10.86 15.50
N TYR A 842 7.56 -11.82 16.45
CA TYR A 842 8.45 -11.81 17.60
C TYR A 842 9.91 -11.99 17.17
N ASP A 843 10.73 -11.02 17.55
CA ASP A 843 12.17 -11.08 17.45
C ASP A 843 12.77 -10.54 18.75
N LYS A 844 13.53 -11.39 19.42
CA LYS A 844 14.12 -11.06 20.71
C LYS A 844 15.04 -9.84 20.67
N ASN A 845 15.73 -9.60 19.57
CA ASN A 845 16.64 -8.47 19.44
C ASN A 845 15.85 -7.16 19.31
N TYR A 846 14.75 -7.19 18.55
CA TYR A 846 13.84 -6.08 18.45
C TYR A 846 13.10 -5.83 19.76
N GLN A 847 12.62 -6.88 20.41
CA GLN A 847 11.98 -6.78 21.73
C GLN A 847 12.89 -6.14 22.78
N ASN A 848 14.18 -6.45 22.76
CA ASN A 848 15.17 -5.85 23.64
C ASN A 848 15.61 -4.44 23.23
N SER A 849 15.19 -3.95 22.09
CA SER A 849 15.53 -2.61 21.58
C SER A 849 14.35 -1.64 21.62
N THR A 850 13.32 -1.97 22.38
CA THR A 850 12.19 -1.07 22.61
C THR A 850 12.56 0.07 23.53
N GLY A 851 11.79 1.15 23.46
CA GLY A 851 11.98 2.32 24.31
C GLY A 851 10.66 2.98 24.69
N VAL A 852 10.77 3.89 25.63
CA VAL A 852 9.62 4.63 26.15
C VAL A 852 9.88 6.12 26.22
N LYS A 853 8.79 6.86 26.18
CA LYS A 853 8.66 8.27 26.52
C LYS A 853 8.01 8.38 27.89
N VAL A 854 8.64 9.08 28.80
CA VAL A 854 8.11 9.35 30.14
C VAL A 854 7.66 10.80 30.19
N ILE A 855 6.38 10.99 30.48
CA ILE A 855 5.71 12.28 30.59
C ILE A 855 5.43 12.54 32.05
N PHE A 856 5.75 13.72 32.54
CA PHE A 856 5.46 14.09 33.93
C PHE A 856 4.34 15.12 34.00
N ALA A 857 3.62 15.10 35.12
CA ALA A 857 2.60 16.08 35.43
C ALA A 857 3.17 17.51 35.44
N ASP A 858 2.30 18.49 35.43
CA ASP A 858 2.68 19.91 35.37
C ASP A 858 3.53 20.33 36.59
N GLY A 859 4.53 21.14 36.29
CA GLY A 859 5.45 21.67 37.30
C GLY A 859 6.69 20.80 37.56
N VAL A 860 6.83 19.67 36.87
CA VAL A 860 8.04 18.84 36.93
C VAL A 860 8.97 19.25 35.78
N THR A 861 10.23 19.54 36.09
CA THR A 861 11.26 19.86 35.12
C THR A 861 12.16 18.65 34.89
N VAL A 862 12.18 18.12 33.67
CA VAL A 862 12.95 16.90 33.35
C VAL A 862 14.46 17.11 33.37
N ASP A 863 14.94 18.36 33.25
CA ASP A 863 16.36 18.67 33.31
C ASP A 863 17.03 18.30 34.63
N GLU A 864 16.23 18.25 35.71
CA GLU A 864 16.70 17.86 37.05
C GLU A 864 16.98 16.35 37.17
N PHE A 865 16.52 15.53 36.21
CA PHE A 865 16.69 14.09 36.29
C PHE A 865 17.95 13.59 35.60
N ASN A 866 18.62 12.64 36.24
CA ASN A 866 19.63 11.79 35.63
C ASN A 866 18.98 10.51 35.11
N ILE A 867 19.43 10.03 33.96
CA ILE A 867 18.85 8.88 33.27
C ILE A 867 19.93 7.81 33.14
N ASP A 868 19.71 6.64 33.73
CA ASP A 868 20.55 5.46 33.50
C ASP A 868 19.81 4.51 32.59
N ALA A 869 20.13 4.60 31.29
CA ALA A 869 19.63 3.76 30.21
C ALA A 869 20.74 3.61 29.16
N SER A 870 20.65 2.65 28.27
CA SER A 870 21.66 2.48 27.18
C SER A 870 21.61 3.63 26.18
N VAL A 871 20.41 4.01 25.79
CA VAL A 871 20.13 5.18 24.94
C VAL A 871 19.14 6.07 25.69
N ALA A 872 19.40 7.36 25.74
CA ALA A 872 18.46 8.31 26.36
C ALA A 872 18.67 9.74 25.87
N TYR A 873 17.57 10.47 25.76
CA TYR A 873 17.58 11.92 25.50
C TYR A 873 16.38 12.59 26.15
N LYS A 874 16.37 13.91 26.15
CA LYS A 874 15.27 14.75 26.65
C LYS A 874 14.78 15.65 25.52
N LYS A 875 13.46 15.74 25.37
CA LYS A 875 12.80 16.59 24.37
C LYS A 875 11.43 17.01 24.89
N ASP A 876 11.04 18.25 24.70
CA ASP A 876 9.69 18.78 25.01
C ASP A 876 9.23 18.50 26.46
N ASN A 877 10.15 18.60 27.41
CA ASN A 877 9.96 18.28 28.80
C ASN A 877 9.54 16.81 29.07
N CYS A 878 9.94 15.90 28.17
CA CYS A 878 9.79 14.46 28.31
C CYS A 878 11.16 13.77 28.35
N ILE A 879 11.19 12.56 28.88
CA ILE A 879 12.37 11.70 28.90
C ILE A 879 12.12 10.52 27.96
N TYR A 880 13.04 10.32 27.03
CA TYR A 880 13.05 9.18 26.13
C TYR A 880 14.19 8.25 26.52
N ALA A 881 13.92 6.97 26.70
CA ALA A 881 14.93 6.03 27.15
C ALA A 881 14.65 4.59 26.69
N SER A 882 15.73 3.86 26.41
CA SER A 882 15.67 2.45 26.00
C SER A 882 15.44 1.51 27.18
N LEU A 883 14.69 0.43 26.93
CA LEU A 883 14.31 -0.56 27.95
C LEU A 883 15.23 -1.80 28.00
N ASP A 884 16.24 -1.88 27.17
CA ASP A 884 17.10 -3.05 26.98
C ASP A 884 17.76 -3.61 28.27
N LYS A 885 18.01 -2.76 29.23
CA LYS A 885 18.56 -3.12 30.55
C LYS A 885 17.74 -2.61 31.74
N GLY A 886 16.52 -2.11 31.44
CA GLY A 886 15.75 -1.32 32.40
C GLY A 886 16.27 0.12 32.51
N ILE A 887 15.47 1.00 33.06
CA ILE A 887 15.71 2.43 33.18
C ILE A 887 15.66 2.85 34.63
N LYS A 888 16.57 3.75 35.00
CA LYS A 888 16.45 4.49 36.25
C LYS A 888 16.47 5.99 35.97
N ILE A 889 15.44 6.67 36.42
CA ILE A 889 15.28 8.12 36.31
C ILE A 889 15.27 8.70 37.71
N SER A 890 16.29 9.48 38.09
CA SER A 890 16.43 10.00 39.45
C SER A 890 16.92 11.43 39.48
N LYS A 891 16.50 12.18 40.52
CA LYS A 891 17.02 13.54 40.74
C LYS A 891 18.43 13.54 41.35
N ASN A 892 18.85 12.42 41.89
CA ASN A 892 20.13 12.27 42.57
C ASN A 892 21.06 11.35 41.80
N GLY A 893 22.35 11.72 41.69
CA GLY A 893 23.36 10.94 41.02
C GLY A 893 23.93 11.65 39.79
N GLU A 894 25.06 11.18 39.29
CA GLU A 894 25.67 11.59 38.05
C GLU A 894 25.85 10.36 37.16
N ASN A 895 25.30 10.39 35.96
CA ASN A 895 25.67 9.41 34.94
C ASN A 895 26.92 9.94 34.20
N LYS A 896 28.06 9.26 34.36
CA LYS A 896 29.35 9.64 33.73
C LYS A 896 29.58 8.91 32.42
N ASP A 897 28.76 7.93 32.09
CA ASP A 897 28.89 7.16 30.86
C ASP A 897 28.72 8.05 29.63
N ILE A 898 29.28 7.60 28.52
CA ILE A 898 28.99 8.25 27.24
C ILE A 898 27.50 8.26 26.97
N ASN A 899 26.97 9.43 26.60
CA ASN A 899 25.54 9.58 26.33
C ASN A 899 25.23 9.27 24.88
N ILE A 900 24.65 8.11 24.60
CA ILE A 900 24.11 7.71 23.29
C ILE A 900 22.69 8.20 23.23
N THR A 901 22.36 9.01 22.25
CA THR A 901 21.05 9.63 22.08
C THR A 901 20.18 8.92 21.04
N SER A 902 20.80 8.16 20.12
CA SER A 902 20.09 7.39 19.12
C SER A 902 20.88 6.18 18.64
N VAL A 903 20.15 5.10 18.36
CA VAL A 903 20.61 3.94 17.57
C VAL A 903 19.41 3.49 16.74
N ASN A 904 19.55 3.41 15.41
CA ASN A 904 18.39 3.20 14.53
C ASN A 904 17.94 1.75 14.39
N VAL A 905 18.84 0.77 14.51
CA VAL A 905 18.49 -0.65 14.39
C VAL A 905 18.91 -1.44 15.63
N PRO A 906 18.32 -2.61 15.90
CA PRO A 906 18.59 -3.37 17.10
C PRO A 906 20.06 -3.70 17.31
N ALA A 907 20.53 -3.45 18.52
CA ALA A 907 21.93 -3.66 18.86
C ALA A 907 22.13 -3.98 20.36
N LYS A 908 23.22 -4.67 20.65
CA LYS A 908 23.70 -4.80 22.02
C LYS A 908 24.66 -3.66 22.34
N ILE A 909 24.30 -2.87 23.34
CA ILE A 909 25.06 -1.70 23.76
C ILE A 909 25.79 -1.99 25.08
N SER A 910 27.09 -1.67 25.11
CA SER A 910 27.91 -1.69 26.31
C SER A 910 28.69 -0.38 26.41
N LYS A 911 28.49 0.42 27.45
CA LYS A 911 29.06 1.74 27.59
C LYS A 911 29.65 1.99 28.97
N ASN A 912 30.54 2.96 29.07
CA ASN A 912 31.13 3.49 30.28
C ASN A 912 31.60 4.95 30.07
N ASP A 913 32.27 5.50 31.04
CA ASP A 913 32.80 6.87 31.03
C ASP A 913 33.84 7.15 29.91
N LYS A 914 34.44 6.12 29.30
CA LYS A 914 35.50 6.24 28.29
C LYS A 914 34.98 6.04 26.86
N GLY A 915 33.83 5.34 26.72
CA GLY A 915 33.28 5.07 25.39
C GLY A 915 32.20 3.99 25.39
N ALA A 916 31.91 3.48 24.20
CA ALA A 916 30.91 2.46 23.99
C ALA A 916 31.31 1.44 22.92
N THR A 917 30.71 0.25 23.04
CA THR A 917 30.75 -0.78 22.00
C THR A 917 29.29 -1.11 21.66
N ILE A 918 28.93 -0.96 20.40
CA ILE A 918 27.60 -1.22 19.87
C ILE A 918 27.73 -2.34 18.85
N LYS A 919 27.13 -3.48 19.16
CA LYS A 919 27.09 -4.64 18.26
C LYS A 919 25.70 -4.74 17.69
N PHE A 920 25.56 -4.40 16.42
CA PHE A 920 24.30 -4.47 15.71
C PHE A 920 23.85 -5.91 15.49
N TYR A 921 22.57 -6.11 15.40
CA TYR A 921 21.94 -7.40 15.08
C TYR A 921 21.35 -7.41 13.67
N ASP A 922 21.15 -6.23 13.09
CA ASP A 922 20.62 -6.09 11.74
C ASP A 922 21.47 -5.10 10.92
N GLY A 923 21.39 -5.23 9.60
CA GLY A 923 22.15 -4.43 8.63
C GLY A 923 21.31 -3.35 7.96
N GLY A 924 21.71 -2.97 6.78
CA GLY A 924 21.20 -1.81 6.06
C GLY A 924 21.99 -0.55 6.47
N MET A 925 21.31 0.55 6.71
CA MET A 925 21.93 1.74 7.27
C MET A 925 22.00 1.63 8.80
N MET A 926 23.19 1.59 9.34
CA MET A 926 23.43 1.58 10.78
C MET A 926 23.86 2.98 11.22
N THR A 927 23.08 3.61 12.10
CA THR A 927 23.37 4.95 12.62
C THR A 927 23.42 4.98 14.13
N VAL A 928 24.35 5.76 14.67
CA VAL A 928 24.48 6.03 16.11
C VAL A 928 24.73 7.50 16.33
N GLU A 929 23.94 8.13 17.18
CA GLU A 929 24.13 9.50 17.63
C GLU A 929 24.62 9.54 19.09
N VAL A 930 25.61 10.35 19.34
CA VAL A 930 26.20 10.54 20.67
C VAL A 930 26.24 12.02 21.01
N ALA A 931 25.82 12.38 22.20
CA ALA A 931 25.93 13.75 22.69
C ALA A 931 27.41 14.14 22.84
N GLY A 932 27.77 15.32 22.31
CA GLY A 932 29.11 15.84 22.36
C GLY A 932 30.05 15.24 21.30
N ASN A 933 31.36 15.51 21.50
CA ASN A 933 32.38 15.03 20.57
C ASN A 933 32.79 13.59 20.89
N ALA A 934 32.73 12.74 19.89
CA ALA A 934 33.15 11.35 19.98
C ALA A 934 33.95 10.93 18.75
N ARG A 935 34.67 9.82 18.83
CA ARG A 935 35.51 9.28 17.76
C ARG A 935 35.29 7.78 17.65
N THR A 936 35.54 7.21 16.47
CA THR A 936 35.51 5.76 16.29
C THR A 936 36.89 5.23 15.86
N THR A 937 37.20 4.00 16.31
CA THR A 937 38.32 3.20 15.80
C THR A 937 37.87 2.11 14.82
N SER A 938 36.57 1.97 14.61
CA SER A 938 35.98 1.01 13.66
C SER A 938 36.19 1.54 12.25
N LYS A 939 36.63 0.66 11.32
CA LYS A 939 36.90 1.05 9.93
C LYS A 939 35.62 1.15 9.13
N GLY A 940 35.60 2.08 8.17
CA GLY A 940 34.49 2.22 7.22
C GLY A 940 33.26 2.88 7.79
N TRP A 941 33.31 3.45 8.97
CA TRP A 941 32.27 4.28 9.55
C TRP A 941 32.48 5.74 9.18
N GLU A 942 31.49 6.33 8.59
CA GLU A 942 31.41 7.76 8.40
C GLU A 942 31.19 8.45 9.75
N THR A 943 31.83 9.62 9.94
CA THR A 943 31.69 10.37 11.19
C THR A 943 31.44 11.83 10.86
N THR A 944 30.28 12.32 11.25
CA THR A 944 29.85 13.70 11.07
C THR A 944 29.75 14.40 12.44
N GLN A 945 30.43 15.51 12.57
CA GLN A 945 30.32 16.36 13.76
C GLN A 945 29.30 17.45 13.50
N GLN A 946 28.32 17.52 14.37
CA GLN A 946 27.27 18.54 14.37
C GLN A 946 27.35 19.30 15.70
N GLU A 947 26.64 20.44 15.79
CA GLU A 947 26.64 21.21 17.04
C GLU A 947 26.09 20.36 18.20
N GLY A 948 26.95 20.11 19.18
CA GLY A 948 26.57 19.35 20.39
C GLY A 948 26.46 17.83 20.23
N LYS A 949 26.71 17.26 19.04
CA LYS A 949 26.57 15.81 18.81
C LYS A 949 27.55 15.26 17.77
N THR A 950 27.76 13.96 17.81
CA THR A 950 28.50 13.18 16.80
C THR A 950 27.59 12.09 16.24
N LEU A 951 27.47 12.04 14.91
CA LEU A 951 26.77 11.00 14.17
C LEU A 951 27.79 10.04 13.55
N PHE A 952 27.58 8.73 13.77
CA PHE A 952 28.29 7.65 13.10
C PHE A 952 27.34 6.91 12.19
N ARG A 953 27.76 6.67 10.95
CA ARG A 953 26.93 6.02 9.94
C ARG A 953 27.73 5.00 9.14
N LYS A 954 27.10 3.86 8.85
CA LYS A 954 27.64 2.85 7.96
C LYS A 954 26.52 2.10 7.26
N TYR A 955 26.68 1.93 5.98
CA TYR A 955 25.77 1.14 5.16
C TYR A 955 26.35 -0.25 4.85
N GLY A 956 25.53 -1.30 4.89
CA GLY A 956 25.91 -2.66 4.55
C GLY A 956 25.49 -3.72 5.58
N LYS A 957 26.25 -4.82 5.61
CA LYS A 957 26.03 -5.94 6.54
C LYS A 957 26.28 -5.56 8.01
N VAL A 958 25.77 -6.39 8.89
CA VAL A 958 25.90 -6.28 10.35
C VAL A 958 27.34 -6.03 10.78
N GLU A 959 27.53 -5.02 11.62
CA GLU A 959 28.85 -4.55 12.05
C GLU A 959 28.91 -4.29 13.56
N THR A 960 30.09 -3.96 14.03
CA THR A 960 30.35 -3.49 15.41
C THR A 960 31.02 -2.13 15.39
N LEU A 961 30.39 -1.18 16.06
CA LEU A 961 30.96 0.16 16.26
C LEU A 961 31.60 0.27 17.64
N LYS A 962 32.81 0.77 17.69
CA LYS A 962 33.52 1.14 18.93
C LYS A 962 33.71 2.64 18.95
N ILE A 963 33.20 3.27 19.99
CA ILE A 963 33.21 4.73 20.19
C ILE A 963 34.10 5.06 21.39
N THR A 964 34.83 6.14 21.31
CA THR A 964 35.61 6.75 22.41
C THR A 964 35.24 8.22 22.54
N LYS A 965 35.26 8.74 23.78
CA LYS A 965 35.14 10.19 24.02
C LYS A 965 36.33 10.93 23.46
#